data_ac9dbcca454ef403ebf275ae60484e0c
#
_entry.id   ac9dbcca454ef403ebf275ae60484e0c
#
_cell.length_a   1.000
_cell.length_b   1.000
_cell.length_c   1.000
_cell.angle_alpha   90.00
_cell.angle_beta   90.00
_cell.angle_gamma   90.00
#
_symmetry.space_group_name_H-M   'P 1'
#
loop_
_entity.id
_entity.type
_entity.pdbx_description
1 polymer ?
#
loop_
_entity_poly.entity_id
_entity_poly.type
_entity_poly.pdbx_seq_one_letter_code
_entity_poly.pdbx_strand_id
1 'polypeptide(L)'
;MALVSGAAFLAATGEALTVVRCGCRLEFALDGDGRPTYAIRYGDRDVVRPSTLGFETDAGDLTRGFRIVGSATAARHEVWRPVWGEEEEIADDHDELLVELEQAETGRRLNVRFCVFADGVGFRYEFPEQGNRLAYFKIKEERTRFNLPGDPTAWWIPADYDTQEYRFFTSRCSEIPRLYATADRSNVSFSRPAEPGVQTALMLKLENGLYVNLHEAACVDYATMHLTCVAGGFESHLTPDASGCKGRMQVPRATPWRTVIVGPTGADILRARLTLNLNEPCAFPDTSWICPVKYVGVWWEMITGRSAWSYTDDFPTVRLGTTDYAHARPHGRHGATTAHVKDYLDFAAANGFDAVLVEGWNVGWEDWFGHMKEDVFDFTTPTPDFDLAFLRDYAASNGVALIMHHETSASTRNYERRLDDAYRFMRDNGYRAVKSGYVGNILPAGDHHYSQPMNNHYLHCIKKAAEYGIMVNAHEAVRPTGLCRTYPNMIGNESARGTEYEAFDGNNPDHRTILPFTRLIGGPKDYTPGIFETDLRKTARNPSQHPHVSSTLCAQLALYVTMYSPLQMAADLKENYERFPEPFAFIKAVPCDWSRSVYLEAEPGDYLTIARKAKGADAWFVGSVADENGHLSDLALDFLDAGVAYEATIYRDADDAHFAANPQAFVIERRRVTARDRLALRAAPGGGWAVSLYPIPSVPADGRGGVRQ
;
A
#
# COMPACT_ATOMS: atom_id res chain seq x y z
N MET A 1 14.37 -23.69 -19.83
CA MET A 1 15.08 -23.63 -21.13
C MET A 1 14.37 -22.52 -21.91
N ALA A 2 14.83 -21.27 -21.74
CA ALA A 2 14.20 -20.10 -22.32
C ALA A 2 14.61 -19.99 -23.79
N LEU A 3 13.63 -19.94 -24.69
CA LEU A 3 13.82 -19.60 -26.09
C LEU A 3 14.06 -18.08 -26.17
N VAL A 4 15.32 -17.70 -26.37
CA VAL A 4 15.70 -16.33 -26.76
C VAL A 4 15.31 -16.17 -28.22
N SER A 5 14.18 -15.51 -28.50
CA SER A 5 13.82 -15.05 -29.85
C SER A 5 14.77 -13.90 -30.23
N GLY A 6 15.41 -14.01 -31.38
CA GLY A 6 16.44 -13.07 -31.83
C GLY A 6 15.86 -11.66 -32.03
N ALA A 7 16.53 -10.69 -31.38
CA ALA A 7 16.26 -9.27 -31.59
C ALA A 7 16.72 -8.83 -32.97
N ALA A 8 15.83 -8.23 -33.76
CA ALA A 8 16.17 -7.59 -35.02
C ALA A 8 16.65 -6.16 -34.74
N PHE A 9 17.91 -5.84 -35.03
CA PHE A 9 18.45 -4.49 -34.97
C PHE A 9 18.05 -3.69 -36.20
N LEU A 10 17.31 -2.61 -36.00
CA LEU A 10 17.02 -1.62 -37.05
C LEU A 10 17.87 -0.37 -36.82
N ALA A 11 18.59 0.07 -37.81
CA ALA A 11 19.31 1.33 -37.80
C ALA A 11 18.31 2.49 -37.98
N ALA A 12 18.27 3.42 -37.03
CA ALA A 12 17.28 4.49 -36.99
C ALA A 12 17.71 5.68 -37.91
N THR A 13 16.85 5.99 -38.84
CA THR A 13 16.76 7.30 -39.48
C THR A 13 15.59 8.02 -38.86
N GLY A 14 15.75 9.24 -38.40
CA GLY A 14 14.80 10.26 -37.91
C GLY A 14 13.29 10.04 -37.72
N GLU A 15 12.79 8.83 -37.79
CA GLU A 15 11.39 8.47 -37.59
C GLU A 15 11.13 8.07 -36.14
N ALA A 16 9.93 8.37 -35.65
CA ALA A 16 9.48 7.98 -34.29
C ALA A 16 9.42 6.44 -34.17
N LEU A 17 10.00 5.89 -33.11
CA LEU A 17 9.84 4.48 -32.74
C LEU A 17 8.49 4.29 -32.11
N THR A 18 7.70 3.34 -32.59
CA THR A 18 6.33 3.12 -32.11
C THR A 18 6.12 1.68 -31.66
N VAL A 19 5.46 1.51 -30.53
CA VAL A 19 4.93 0.22 -30.04
C VAL A 19 3.45 0.37 -29.77
N VAL A 20 2.65 -0.62 -30.19
CA VAL A 20 1.20 -0.62 -29.98
C VAL A 20 0.75 -1.95 -29.42
N ARG A 21 0.04 -1.93 -28.29
CA ARG A 21 -0.57 -3.11 -27.69
C ARG A 21 -1.99 -2.85 -27.23
N CYS A 22 -2.95 -3.58 -27.76
CA CYS A 22 -4.38 -3.53 -27.35
C CYS A 22 -4.96 -2.12 -27.22
N GLY A 23 -4.56 -1.19 -28.10
CA GLY A 23 -5.01 0.21 -28.06
C GLY A 23 -4.10 1.16 -27.30
N CYS A 24 -3.24 0.69 -26.42
CA CYS A 24 -2.18 1.50 -25.83
C CYS A 24 -1.04 1.67 -26.83
N ARG A 25 -0.67 2.92 -27.13
CA ARG A 25 0.36 3.29 -28.13
C ARG A 25 1.41 4.17 -27.48
N LEU A 26 2.65 3.73 -27.56
CA LEU A 26 3.85 4.49 -27.21
C LEU A 26 4.52 4.99 -28.48
N GLU A 27 4.96 6.24 -28.47
CA GLU A 27 5.84 6.84 -29.48
C GLU A 27 7.07 7.40 -28.77
N PHE A 28 8.26 7.10 -29.29
CA PHE A 28 9.54 7.66 -28.83
C PHE A 28 10.24 8.37 -29.98
N ALA A 29 10.78 9.56 -29.73
CA ALA A 29 11.54 10.33 -30.72
C ALA A 29 12.62 11.19 -30.05
N LEU A 30 13.54 11.72 -30.85
CA LEU A 30 14.41 12.84 -30.45
C LEU A 30 13.89 14.13 -31.08
N ASP A 31 13.88 15.21 -30.31
CA ASP A 31 13.59 16.54 -30.81
C ASP A 31 14.81 17.15 -31.60
N GLY A 32 14.66 18.37 -32.09
CA GLY A 32 15.70 19.05 -32.86
C GLY A 32 17.02 19.31 -32.11
N ASP A 33 16.97 19.31 -30.78
CA ASP A 33 18.15 19.46 -29.90
C ASP A 33 18.71 18.09 -29.45
N GLY A 34 18.16 16.99 -29.93
CA GLY A 34 18.50 15.63 -29.51
C GLY A 34 18.03 15.30 -28.11
N ARG A 35 16.89 15.89 -27.64
CA ARG A 35 16.26 15.52 -26.38
C ARG A 35 15.39 14.30 -26.58
N PRO A 36 15.51 13.27 -25.73
CA PRO A 36 14.59 12.15 -25.75
C PRO A 36 13.18 12.61 -25.39
N THR A 37 12.20 12.22 -26.18
CA THR A 37 10.78 12.52 -25.98
C THR A 37 9.94 11.26 -26.14
N TYR A 38 8.84 11.17 -25.39
CA TYR A 38 7.85 10.11 -25.53
C TYR A 38 6.43 10.67 -25.50
N ALA A 39 5.49 9.93 -26.08
CA ALA A 39 4.06 10.21 -26.01
C ALA A 39 3.29 8.91 -25.84
N ILE A 40 2.15 8.98 -25.13
CA ILE A 40 1.27 7.83 -24.91
C ILE A 40 -0.14 8.18 -25.36
N ARG A 41 -0.77 7.27 -26.10
CA ARG A 41 -2.18 7.35 -26.52
C ARG A 41 -2.91 6.07 -26.14
N TYR A 42 -4.22 6.18 -25.91
CA TYR A 42 -5.11 5.05 -25.74
C TYR A 42 -6.26 5.16 -26.76
N GLY A 43 -6.26 4.25 -27.74
CA GLY A 43 -7.04 4.43 -28.95
C GLY A 43 -6.58 5.69 -29.71
N ASP A 44 -7.55 6.57 -29.96
CA ASP A 44 -7.33 7.87 -30.61
C ASP A 44 -7.14 9.04 -29.62
N ARG A 45 -7.18 8.77 -28.31
CA ARG A 45 -7.11 9.78 -27.23
C ARG A 45 -5.70 9.91 -26.70
N ASP A 46 -5.25 11.15 -26.49
CA ASP A 46 -3.98 11.44 -25.82
C ASP A 46 -4.08 11.11 -24.33
N VAL A 47 -3.03 10.46 -23.79
CA VAL A 47 -2.82 10.17 -22.37
C VAL A 47 -1.68 11.03 -21.84
N VAL A 48 -0.51 10.94 -22.47
CA VAL A 48 0.65 11.79 -22.23
C VAL A 48 1.05 12.37 -23.59
N ARG A 49 1.05 13.70 -23.68
CA ARG A 49 1.53 14.44 -24.87
C ARG A 49 3.06 14.37 -24.93
N PRO A 50 3.70 14.75 -26.06
CA PRO A 50 5.15 14.73 -26.16
C PRO A 50 5.83 15.34 -24.94
N SER A 51 6.59 14.51 -24.24
CA SER A 51 7.18 14.78 -22.92
C SER A 51 8.65 14.41 -22.93
N THR A 52 9.49 15.25 -22.32
CA THR A 52 10.94 15.08 -22.32
C THR A 52 11.41 14.11 -21.22
N LEU A 53 12.56 13.49 -21.47
CA LEU A 53 13.26 12.55 -20.61
C LEU A 53 14.71 13.01 -20.39
N GLY A 54 15.33 12.61 -19.26
CA GLY A 54 16.75 12.86 -19.03
C GLY A 54 17.12 13.13 -17.58
N PHE A 55 18.38 13.54 -17.36
CA PHE A 55 18.93 13.79 -16.02
C PHE A 55 19.85 15.01 -16.00
N GLU A 56 19.84 15.72 -14.88
CA GLU A 56 20.93 16.57 -14.47
C GLU A 56 21.79 15.84 -13.43
N THR A 57 23.11 15.76 -13.70
CA THR A 57 24.04 15.05 -12.82
C THR A 57 25.26 15.92 -12.50
N ASP A 58 26.05 15.49 -11.52
CA ASP A 58 27.36 16.14 -11.24
C ASP A 58 28.38 15.82 -12.33
N ALA A 59 28.18 14.75 -13.12
CA ALA A 59 29.01 14.43 -14.27
C ALA A 59 28.63 15.20 -15.55
N GLY A 60 27.51 15.93 -15.57
CA GLY A 60 27.02 16.74 -16.66
C GLY A 60 25.54 16.55 -17.00
N ASP A 61 25.08 17.24 -18.01
CA ASP A 61 23.70 17.22 -18.52
C ASP A 61 23.46 16.01 -19.41
N LEU A 62 22.47 15.20 -19.09
CA LEU A 62 21.98 14.06 -19.87
C LEU A 62 20.53 14.27 -20.32
N THR A 63 20.15 15.51 -20.64
CA THR A 63 18.81 15.84 -21.14
C THR A 63 18.75 16.07 -22.65
N ARG A 64 19.89 16.24 -23.34
CA ARG A 64 19.96 16.61 -24.77
C ARG A 64 21.25 16.16 -25.45
N GLY A 65 21.33 16.44 -26.74
CA GLY A 65 22.51 16.12 -27.57
C GLY A 65 22.65 14.65 -27.90
N PHE A 66 21.57 13.87 -27.72
CA PHE A 66 21.55 12.45 -28.03
C PHE A 66 21.31 12.17 -29.50
N ARG A 67 21.83 11.02 -29.92
CA ARG A 67 21.44 10.31 -31.15
C ARG A 67 21.02 8.90 -30.79
N ILE A 68 20.10 8.32 -31.51
CA ILE A 68 19.75 6.91 -31.39
C ILE A 68 20.87 6.10 -32.08
N VAL A 69 21.49 5.19 -31.33
CA VAL A 69 22.56 4.31 -31.81
C VAL A 69 22.11 2.87 -31.99
N GLY A 70 20.96 2.53 -31.40
CA GLY A 70 20.34 1.22 -31.54
C GLY A 70 18.93 1.21 -30.99
N SER A 71 18.14 0.23 -31.44
CA SER A 71 16.86 -0.10 -30.83
C SER A 71 16.58 -1.59 -30.96
N ALA A 72 15.85 -2.15 -30.00
CA ALA A 72 15.42 -3.55 -30.02
C ALA A 72 14.00 -3.66 -29.47
N THR A 73 13.24 -4.62 -29.97
CA THR A 73 11.91 -4.97 -29.49
C THR A 73 11.90 -6.41 -28.99
N ALA A 74 11.10 -6.67 -27.97
CA ALA A 74 10.82 -8.00 -27.44
C ALA A 74 9.34 -8.08 -27.05
N ALA A 75 8.84 -9.29 -26.75
CA ALA A 75 7.52 -9.48 -26.20
C ALA A 75 7.59 -10.49 -25.06
N ARG A 76 6.78 -10.29 -24.06
CA ARG A 76 6.63 -11.20 -22.92
C ARG A 76 5.20 -11.70 -22.83
N HIS A 77 5.05 -13.01 -22.62
CA HIS A 77 3.75 -13.68 -22.48
C HIS A 77 3.90 -14.75 -21.41
N GLU A 78 3.75 -14.36 -20.16
CA GLU A 78 3.91 -15.24 -19.00
C GLU A 78 2.72 -15.14 -18.07
N VAL A 79 2.48 -16.16 -17.28
CA VAL A 79 1.55 -16.16 -16.15
C VAL A 79 2.33 -16.56 -14.92
N TRP A 80 2.19 -15.80 -13.84
CA TRP A 80 2.82 -16.11 -12.58
C TRP A 80 1.81 -16.14 -11.43
N ARG A 81 2.16 -16.79 -10.35
CA ARG A 81 1.31 -16.93 -9.16
C ARG A 81 1.93 -16.18 -8.00
N PRO A 82 1.22 -15.21 -7.44
CA PRO A 82 1.66 -14.53 -6.22
C PRO A 82 1.58 -15.49 -5.01
N VAL A 83 2.46 -15.30 -4.04
CA VAL A 83 2.44 -16.05 -2.77
C VAL A 83 1.12 -15.79 -2.04
N TRP A 84 0.69 -14.55 -2.03
CA TRP A 84 -0.61 -14.05 -1.59
C TRP A 84 -1.03 -12.90 -2.49
N GLY A 85 -2.31 -12.59 -2.56
CA GLY A 85 -2.75 -11.51 -3.45
C GLY A 85 -4.25 -11.36 -3.59
N GLU A 86 -4.61 -10.52 -4.53
CA GLU A 86 -5.98 -10.28 -4.95
C GLU A 86 -6.45 -11.26 -6.03
N GLU A 87 -5.52 -12.04 -6.60
CA GLU A 87 -5.71 -12.99 -7.70
C GLU A 87 -4.76 -14.16 -7.55
N GLU A 88 -5.18 -15.35 -7.96
CA GLU A 88 -4.35 -16.56 -7.91
C GLU A 88 -3.32 -16.61 -9.04
N GLU A 89 -3.63 -16.01 -10.19
CA GLU A 89 -2.77 -15.94 -11.37
C GLU A 89 -2.77 -14.52 -11.94
N ILE A 90 -1.59 -14.04 -12.28
CA ILE A 90 -1.39 -12.72 -12.91
C ILE A 90 -0.71 -12.91 -14.25
N ALA A 91 -1.32 -12.41 -15.31
CA ALA A 91 -0.71 -12.37 -16.63
C ALA A 91 0.33 -11.24 -16.71
N ASP A 92 1.53 -11.58 -17.16
CA ASP A 92 2.59 -10.64 -17.53
C ASP A 92 2.72 -10.63 -19.06
N ASP A 93 1.95 -9.75 -19.70
CA ASP A 93 1.72 -9.74 -21.12
C ASP A 93 1.97 -8.34 -21.69
N HIS A 94 3.17 -8.11 -22.26
CA HIS A 94 3.59 -6.80 -22.77
C HIS A 94 4.59 -6.90 -23.93
N ASP A 95 4.68 -5.81 -24.67
CA ASP A 95 5.72 -5.60 -25.68
C ASP A 95 6.78 -4.63 -25.16
N GLU A 96 8.05 -4.94 -25.39
CA GLU A 96 9.18 -4.12 -24.98
C GLU A 96 9.77 -3.33 -26.14
N LEU A 97 10.25 -2.11 -25.85
CA LEU A 97 11.12 -1.31 -26.71
C LEU A 97 12.33 -0.85 -25.89
N LEU A 98 13.51 -1.27 -26.29
CA LEU A 98 14.76 -0.70 -25.82
C LEU A 98 15.26 0.32 -26.83
N VAL A 99 15.60 1.52 -26.37
CA VAL A 99 16.24 2.57 -27.17
C VAL A 99 17.61 2.88 -26.60
N GLU A 100 18.63 2.71 -27.40
CA GLU A 100 20.02 3.01 -27.03
C GLU A 100 20.41 4.39 -27.53
N LEU A 101 20.80 5.27 -26.61
CA LEU A 101 21.15 6.66 -26.86
C LEU A 101 22.61 6.92 -26.57
N GLU A 102 23.24 7.76 -27.40
CA GLU A 102 24.61 8.25 -27.18
C GLU A 102 24.66 9.76 -27.40
N GLN A 103 25.25 10.49 -26.46
CA GLN A 103 25.50 11.93 -26.64
C GLN A 103 26.65 12.13 -27.64
N ALA A 104 26.40 12.93 -28.68
CA ALA A 104 27.37 13.16 -29.76
C ALA A 104 28.70 13.76 -29.29
N GLU A 105 28.63 14.70 -28.30
CA GLU A 105 29.82 15.40 -27.81
C GLU A 105 30.64 14.61 -26.80
N THR A 106 29.95 13.91 -25.87
CA THR A 106 30.60 13.24 -24.73
C THR A 106 30.82 11.74 -24.96
N GLY A 107 30.10 11.15 -25.91
CA GLY A 107 30.03 9.71 -26.12
C GLY A 107 29.38 8.96 -24.94
N ARG A 108 28.69 9.65 -24.02
CA ARG A 108 27.97 9.03 -22.91
C ARG A 108 26.73 8.33 -23.42
N ARG A 109 26.45 7.17 -22.83
CA ARG A 109 25.30 6.35 -23.19
C ARG A 109 24.24 6.39 -22.10
N LEU A 110 23.00 6.40 -22.58
CA LEU A 110 21.78 6.27 -21.79
C LEU A 110 20.78 5.44 -22.59
N ASN A 111 20.26 4.38 -22.03
CA ASN A 111 19.19 3.61 -22.65
C ASN A 111 17.86 3.95 -22.00
N VAL A 112 16.78 3.89 -22.77
CA VAL A 112 15.42 3.96 -22.26
C VAL A 112 14.71 2.67 -22.66
N ARG A 113 14.22 1.93 -21.66
CA ARG A 113 13.42 0.73 -21.86
C ARG A 113 11.96 1.04 -21.57
N PHE A 114 11.09 0.66 -22.47
CA PHE A 114 9.64 0.75 -22.35
C PHE A 114 9.03 -0.64 -22.33
N CYS A 115 8.02 -0.86 -21.48
CA CYS A 115 7.12 -2.00 -21.50
C CYS A 115 5.71 -1.49 -21.74
N VAL A 116 5.08 -1.91 -22.83
CA VAL A 116 3.74 -1.48 -23.25
C VAL A 116 2.76 -2.60 -22.98
N PHE A 117 1.84 -2.37 -22.05
CA PHE A 117 0.76 -3.28 -21.67
C PHE A 117 -0.55 -2.85 -22.31
N ALA A 118 -1.59 -3.67 -22.19
CA ALA A 118 -2.94 -3.31 -22.64
C ALA A 118 -3.55 -2.16 -21.80
N ASP A 119 -3.11 -2.01 -20.57
CA ASP A 119 -3.60 -1.08 -19.55
C ASP A 119 -2.59 0.01 -19.15
N GLY A 120 -1.50 0.18 -19.92
CA GLY A 120 -0.55 1.24 -19.64
C GLY A 120 0.87 1.01 -20.15
N VAL A 121 1.77 1.87 -19.67
CA VAL A 121 3.19 1.86 -20.05
C VAL A 121 4.04 2.00 -18.79
N GLY A 122 5.06 1.13 -18.67
CA GLY A 122 6.18 1.34 -17.78
C GLY A 122 7.43 1.71 -18.56
N PHE A 123 8.25 2.63 -18.05
CA PHE A 123 9.55 2.90 -18.62
C PHE A 123 10.58 3.20 -17.54
N ARG A 124 11.84 2.88 -17.87
CA ARG A 124 13.00 3.17 -17.01
C ARG A 124 14.20 3.56 -17.81
N TYR A 125 15.14 4.18 -17.15
CA TYR A 125 16.45 4.47 -17.70
C TYR A 125 17.44 3.37 -17.32
N GLU A 126 18.32 3.03 -18.24
CA GLU A 126 19.41 2.10 -18.03
C GLU A 126 20.73 2.78 -18.40
N PHE A 127 21.67 2.79 -17.47
CA PHE A 127 23.02 3.30 -17.67
C PHE A 127 23.94 2.09 -17.95
N PRO A 128 24.27 1.81 -19.22
CA PRO A 128 25.10 0.65 -19.57
C PRO A 128 26.56 0.87 -19.18
N GLU A 129 27.34 -0.21 -19.10
CA GLU A 129 28.79 -0.14 -18.92
C GLU A 129 29.43 0.71 -20.05
N GLN A 130 30.21 1.72 -19.69
CA GLN A 130 30.78 2.67 -20.63
C GLN A 130 32.17 3.19 -20.24
N GLY A 131 32.85 2.43 -19.37
CA GLY A 131 34.18 2.73 -18.90
C GLY A 131 34.30 4.10 -18.22
N ASN A 132 35.39 4.82 -18.47
CA ASN A 132 35.65 6.09 -17.79
C ASN A 132 34.74 7.26 -18.23
N ARG A 133 33.86 7.07 -19.22
CA ARG A 133 32.93 8.13 -19.65
C ARG A 133 31.88 8.45 -18.62
N LEU A 134 31.40 7.44 -17.90
CA LEU A 134 30.46 7.57 -16.79
C LEU A 134 30.54 6.27 -15.95
N ALA A 135 31.20 6.30 -14.80
CA ALA A 135 31.34 5.13 -13.94
C ALA A 135 30.56 5.29 -12.63
N TYR A 136 30.67 6.44 -11.98
CA TYR A 136 29.93 6.82 -10.79
C TYR A 136 29.52 8.28 -10.88
N PHE A 137 28.27 8.59 -10.52
CA PHE A 137 27.78 9.96 -10.57
C PHE A 137 26.64 10.17 -9.55
N LYS A 138 26.36 11.43 -9.26
CA LYS A 138 25.23 11.87 -8.43
C LYS A 138 24.15 12.49 -9.29
N ILE A 139 22.93 12.05 -9.07
CA ILE A 139 21.74 12.69 -9.66
C ILE A 139 21.46 13.98 -8.89
N LYS A 140 21.35 15.07 -9.61
CA LYS A 140 20.84 16.36 -9.11
C LYS A 140 19.33 16.44 -9.28
N GLU A 141 18.84 15.99 -10.45
CA GLU A 141 17.42 15.86 -10.74
C GLU A 141 17.18 14.91 -11.91
N GLU A 142 16.08 14.16 -11.83
CA GLU A 142 15.51 13.43 -12.93
C GLU A 142 14.49 14.34 -13.64
N ARG A 143 14.65 14.56 -14.95
CA ARG A 143 13.85 15.47 -15.77
C ARG A 143 12.81 14.72 -16.60
N THR A 144 12.12 13.77 -15.98
CA THR A 144 11.01 13.04 -16.60
C THR A 144 9.75 13.89 -16.56
N ARG A 145 9.21 14.29 -17.71
CA ARG A 145 7.97 15.05 -17.81
C ARG A 145 6.77 14.16 -18.12
N PHE A 146 5.60 14.65 -17.68
CA PHE A 146 4.28 14.08 -17.96
C PHE A 146 3.36 15.21 -18.40
N ASN A 147 3.40 15.58 -19.70
CA ASN A 147 2.54 16.61 -20.27
C ASN A 147 1.14 16.04 -20.51
N LEU A 148 0.14 16.58 -19.82
CA LEU A 148 -1.23 16.06 -19.86
C LEU A 148 -2.09 16.81 -20.88
N PRO A 149 -3.10 16.16 -21.48
CA PRO A 149 -4.09 16.85 -22.28
C PRO A 149 -5.11 17.57 -21.38
N GLY A 150 -5.37 18.85 -21.66
CA GLY A 150 -6.36 19.65 -20.93
C GLY A 150 -5.97 19.97 -19.49
N ASP A 151 -6.96 20.08 -18.62
CA ASP A 151 -6.82 20.34 -17.19
C ASP A 151 -7.57 19.22 -16.38
N PRO A 152 -6.92 18.07 -16.15
CA PRO A 152 -7.55 16.92 -15.51
C PRO A 152 -8.04 17.19 -14.09
N THR A 153 -9.06 16.43 -13.68
CA THR A 153 -9.36 16.25 -12.24
C THR A 153 -8.30 15.32 -11.63
N ALA A 154 -7.79 15.68 -10.46
CA ALA A 154 -6.79 14.94 -9.72
C ALA A 154 -7.27 14.61 -8.30
N TRP A 155 -6.97 13.40 -7.83
CA TRP A 155 -7.06 12.98 -6.42
C TRP A 155 -5.62 12.87 -5.91
N TRP A 156 -5.25 13.73 -4.99
CA TRP A 156 -3.85 13.93 -4.66
C TRP A 156 -3.61 14.33 -3.20
N ILE A 157 -2.39 14.09 -2.74
CA ILE A 157 -1.83 14.64 -1.50
C ILE A 157 -0.57 15.45 -1.84
N PRO A 158 -0.17 16.42 -0.99
CA PRO A 158 1.03 17.23 -1.21
C PRO A 158 2.29 16.39 -1.35
N ALA A 159 3.22 16.81 -2.21
CA ALA A 159 4.58 16.31 -2.20
C ALA A 159 5.21 16.56 -0.82
N ASP A 160 5.78 15.52 -0.23
CA ASP A 160 6.47 15.58 1.06
C ASP A 160 7.53 14.48 1.12
N TYR A 161 8.69 14.79 1.70
CA TYR A 161 9.83 13.88 1.78
C TYR A 161 9.75 12.92 2.97
N ASP A 162 8.86 13.19 3.95
CA ASP A 162 8.85 12.50 5.24
C ASP A 162 7.50 11.87 5.60
N THR A 163 6.39 12.28 4.96
CA THR A 163 5.07 11.70 5.27
C THR A 163 4.15 11.60 4.06
N GLN A 164 3.22 10.66 4.10
CA GLN A 164 2.11 10.50 3.15
C GLN A 164 0.76 10.63 3.85
N GLU A 165 0.73 11.04 5.09
CA GLU A 165 -0.43 11.02 5.97
C GLU A 165 -1.19 12.34 5.92
N TYR A 166 -1.54 12.75 4.71
CA TYR A 166 -2.38 13.91 4.42
C TYR A 166 -3.83 13.50 4.14
N ARG A 167 -4.77 14.43 4.34
CA ARG A 167 -6.09 14.36 3.72
C ARG A 167 -5.95 14.54 2.22
N PHE A 168 -6.71 13.76 1.45
CA PHE A 168 -6.73 13.91 0.01
C PHE A 168 -7.44 15.19 -0.41
N PHE A 169 -6.96 15.74 -1.51
CA PHE A 169 -7.62 16.79 -2.26
C PHE A 169 -8.21 16.21 -3.55
N THR A 170 -9.38 16.67 -3.91
CA THR A 170 -9.98 16.48 -5.24
C THR A 170 -10.08 17.85 -5.89
N SER A 171 -9.33 18.07 -6.99
CA SER A 171 -9.30 19.37 -7.66
C SER A 171 -8.88 19.25 -9.12
N ARG A 172 -8.99 20.35 -9.88
CA ARG A 172 -8.29 20.45 -11.17
C ARG A 172 -6.77 20.55 -10.95
N CYS A 173 -5.99 20.02 -11.88
CA CYS A 173 -4.54 20.13 -11.82
C CYS A 173 -4.05 21.58 -11.74
N SER A 174 -4.71 22.51 -12.43
CA SER A 174 -4.40 23.95 -12.38
C SER A 174 -4.58 24.59 -11.00
N GLU A 175 -5.38 23.98 -10.13
CA GLU A 175 -5.64 24.46 -8.77
C GLU A 175 -4.61 23.97 -7.73
N ILE A 176 -3.87 22.90 -8.07
CA ILE A 176 -2.91 22.28 -7.14
C ILE A 176 -1.93 23.30 -6.52
N PRO A 177 -1.28 24.22 -7.29
CA PRO A 177 -0.34 25.15 -6.68
C PRO A 177 -0.95 26.05 -5.59
N ARG A 178 -2.21 26.43 -5.75
CA ARG A 178 -2.92 27.24 -4.74
C ARG A 178 -3.29 26.41 -3.52
N LEU A 179 -3.81 25.20 -3.73
CA LEU A 179 -4.25 24.29 -2.66
C LEU A 179 -3.07 23.69 -1.89
N TYR A 180 -1.94 23.46 -2.53
CA TYR A 180 -0.72 22.97 -1.89
C TYR A 180 -0.29 23.85 -0.69
N ALA A 181 -0.46 25.15 -0.79
CA ALA A 181 -0.14 26.08 0.30
C ALA A 181 -1.07 25.95 1.51
N THR A 182 -2.28 25.41 1.32
CA THR A 182 -3.31 25.24 2.36
C THR A 182 -3.34 23.86 3.00
N ALA A 183 -2.52 22.93 2.50
CA ALA A 183 -2.49 21.57 3.01
C ALA A 183 -2.11 21.53 4.49
N ASP A 184 -2.78 20.67 5.23
CA ASP A 184 -2.55 20.49 6.65
C ASP A 184 -1.11 20.04 6.95
N ARG A 185 -0.63 20.33 8.17
CA ARG A 185 0.70 19.99 8.68
C ARG A 185 0.61 19.27 10.02
N SER A 186 -0.43 18.48 10.20
CA SER A 186 -0.72 17.82 11.48
C SER A 186 0.21 16.65 11.80
N ASN A 187 1.03 16.19 10.86
CA ASN A 187 1.96 15.09 11.10
C ASN A 187 3.17 15.54 11.94
N VAL A 188 3.75 14.59 12.69
CA VAL A 188 4.93 14.81 13.56
C VAL A 188 6.22 15.02 12.76
N SER A 189 6.29 14.49 11.54
CA SER A 189 7.38 14.76 10.58
C SER A 189 6.79 15.21 9.25
N PHE A 190 7.33 16.25 8.68
CA PHE A 190 6.98 16.71 7.32
C PHE A 190 8.10 17.56 6.74
N SER A 191 8.34 17.43 5.44
CA SER A 191 9.31 18.23 4.69
C SER A 191 8.83 18.40 3.26
N ARG A 192 8.06 19.46 3.01
CA ARG A 192 7.51 19.71 1.68
C ARG A 192 8.51 20.46 0.81
N PRO A 193 8.67 20.08 -0.48
CA PRO A 193 9.37 20.92 -1.46
C PRO A 193 8.85 22.34 -1.48
N ALA A 194 9.71 23.29 -1.84
CA ALA A 194 9.31 24.69 -2.02
C ALA A 194 8.35 24.85 -3.21
N GLU A 195 8.59 24.11 -4.28
CA GLU A 195 7.76 24.08 -5.48
C GLU A 195 6.50 23.23 -5.23
N PRO A 196 5.31 23.72 -5.60
CA PRO A 196 4.08 22.96 -5.48
C PRO A 196 4.16 21.64 -6.24
N GLY A 197 3.75 20.56 -5.59
CA GLY A 197 3.79 19.24 -6.18
C GLY A 197 2.92 18.25 -5.42
N VAL A 198 2.85 17.04 -5.96
CA VAL A 198 2.02 15.94 -5.45
C VAL A 198 2.83 14.68 -5.28
N GLN A 199 2.36 13.80 -4.43
CA GLN A 199 2.90 12.44 -4.31
C GLN A 199 2.34 11.52 -5.41
N THR A 200 3.07 10.45 -5.70
CA THR A 200 2.56 9.30 -6.46
C THR A 200 2.08 8.23 -5.45
N ALA A 201 1.15 7.31 -5.76
CA ALA A 201 0.45 7.23 -7.02
C ALA A 201 -0.57 8.38 -7.15
N LEU A 202 -0.50 9.11 -8.25
CA LEU A 202 -1.42 10.21 -8.56
C LEU A 202 -2.55 9.70 -9.44
N MET A 203 -3.79 9.80 -8.96
CA MET A 203 -4.98 9.44 -9.72
C MET A 203 -5.54 10.64 -10.47
N LEU A 204 -5.83 10.48 -11.76
CA LEU A 204 -6.31 11.50 -12.67
C LEU A 204 -7.52 11.04 -13.47
N LYS A 205 -8.44 11.97 -13.77
CA LYS A 205 -9.50 11.80 -14.77
C LYS A 205 -9.33 12.88 -15.82
N LEU A 206 -8.95 12.48 -17.02
CA LEU A 206 -8.72 13.38 -18.15
C LEU A 206 -10.04 13.93 -18.70
N GLU A 207 -10.01 15.12 -19.32
CA GLU A 207 -11.20 15.71 -19.94
C GLU A 207 -11.76 14.89 -21.12
N ASN A 208 -10.92 14.03 -21.72
CA ASN A 208 -11.35 13.10 -22.76
C ASN A 208 -11.98 11.81 -22.22
N GLY A 209 -12.22 11.74 -20.89
CA GLY A 209 -12.92 10.64 -20.21
C GLY A 209 -12.04 9.46 -19.82
N LEU A 210 -10.73 9.48 -20.08
CA LEU A 210 -9.81 8.44 -19.61
C LEU A 210 -9.42 8.66 -18.14
N TYR A 211 -9.26 7.56 -17.43
CA TYR A 211 -8.63 7.52 -16.11
C TYR A 211 -7.16 7.19 -16.26
N VAL A 212 -6.31 7.86 -15.50
CA VAL A 212 -4.86 7.69 -15.56
C VAL A 212 -4.29 7.66 -14.15
N ASN A 213 -3.33 6.76 -13.92
CA ASN A 213 -2.55 6.76 -12.68
C ASN A 213 -1.07 6.91 -13.01
N LEU A 214 -0.42 7.90 -12.40
CA LEU A 214 1.02 8.12 -12.51
C LEU A 214 1.70 7.60 -11.23
N HIS A 215 2.62 6.66 -11.40
CA HIS A 215 3.32 6.05 -10.26
C HIS A 215 4.72 5.58 -10.66
N GLU A 216 5.33 4.80 -9.79
CA GLU A 216 6.63 4.15 -9.98
C GLU A 216 6.57 2.68 -9.55
N ALA A 217 7.44 1.84 -10.13
CA ALA A 217 7.56 0.45 -9.75
C ALA A 217 9.03 0.06 -9.52
N ALA A 218 9.24 -0.95 -8.66
CA ALA A 218 10.56 -1.49 -8.33
C ALA A 218 11.54 -0.41 -7.82
N CYS A 219 11.13 0.37 -6.80
CA CYS A 219 11.99 1.40 -6.19
C CYS A 219 13.10 0.74 -5.35
N VAL A 220 14.18 0.36 -6.04
CA VAL A 220 15.35 -0.31 -5.46
C VAL A 220 16.58 0.57 -5.64
N ASP A 221 17.28 0.86 -4.54
CA ASP A 221 18.48 1.68 -4.50
C ASP A 221 18.35 3.00 -5.25
N TYR A 222 17.24 3.69 -4.99
CA TYR A 222 16.89 4.94 -5.61
C TYR A 222 15.99 5.79 -4.70
N ALA A 223 15.96 7.11 -4.91
CA ALA A 223 15.04 8.00 -4.20
C ALA A 223 13.63 7.91 -4.75
N THR A 224 12.64 8.11 -3.89
CA THR A 224 11.23 8.10 -4.26
C THR A 224 10.89 9.32 -5.12
N MET A 225 10.07 9.11 -6.15
CA MET A 225 9.58 10.14 -7.05
C MET A 225 8.35 10.85 -6.51
N HIS A 226 8.40 12.17 -6.46
CA HIS A 226 7.27 13.09 -6.38
C HIS A 226 7.08 13.77 -7.75
N LEU A 227 6.02 14.53 -7.90
CA LEU A 227 5.67 15.22 -9.14
C LEU A 227 5.52 16.72 -8.86
N THR A 228 6.43 17.53 -9.37
CA THR A 228 6.31 18.99 -9.33
C THR A 228 5.34 19.48 -10.40
N CYS A 229 4.46 20.41 -10.05
CA CYS A 229 3.56 21.06 -10.99
C CYS A 229 4.35 21.96 -11.95
N VAL A 230 4.18 21.72 -13.26
CA VAL A 230 4.79 22.53 -14.32
C VAL A 230 3.76 22.88 -15.37
N ALA A 231 4.05 23.86 -16.25
CA ALA A 231 3.14 24.21 -17.32
C ALA A 231 2.79 23.00 -18.19
N GLY A 232 1.49 22.65 -18.25
CA GLY A 232 0.97 21.56 -19.03
C GLY A 232 1.02 20.18 -18.38
N GLY A 233 1.39 20.05 -17.11
CA GLY A 233 1.42 18.77 -16.41
C GLY A 233 2.39 18.71 -15.22
N PHE A 234 3.20 17.66 -15.20
CA PHE A 234 4.11 17.39 -14.09
C PHE A 234 5.53 17.08 -14.56
N GLU A 235 6.49 17.26 -13.66
CA GLU A 235 7.87 16.82 -13.82
C GLU A 235 8.29 16.04 -12.56
N SER A 236 9.04 14.97 -12.73
CA SER A 236 9.57 14.20 -11.61
C SER A 236 10.42 15.07 -10.69
N HIS A 237 10.34 14.79 -9.41
CA HIS A 237 11.11 15.42 -8.35
C HIS A 237 11.50 14.36 -7.33
N LEU A 238 12.80 14.10 -7.20
CA LEU A 238 13.29 13.06 -6.33
C LEU A 238 13.54 13.58 -4.91
N THR A 239 13.30 12.74 -3.91
CA THR A 239 13.62 13.06 -2.52
C THR A 239 15.12 13.15 -2.31
N PRO A 240 15.66 14.26 -1.80
CA PRO A 240 17.09 14.38 -1.51
C PRO A 240 17.49 13.58 -0.26
N ASP A 241 18.77 13.21 -0.17
CA ASP A 241 19.39 12.77 1.07
C ASP A 241 19.93 13.97 1.90
N ALA A 242 20.50 13.70 3.07
CA ALA A 242 21.08 14.69 3.97
C ALA A 242 22.12 15.63 3.32
N SER A 243 22.70 15.25 2.19
CA SER A 243 23.64 16.08 1.42
C SER A 243 23.00 16.83 0.26
N GLY A 244 21.69 16.72 0.09
CA GLY A 244 20.95 17.27 -1.05
C GLY A 244 21.10 16.44 -2.33
N CYS A 245 21.74 15.27 -2.28
CA CYS A 245 21.88 14.36 -3.42
C CYS A 245 20.59 13.55 -3.62
N LYS A 246 20.10 13.47 -4.84
CA LYS A 246 18.85 12.79 -5.19
C LYS A 246 19.06 11.34 -5.69
N GLY A 247 20.30 10.92 -5.79
CA GLY A 247 20.67 9.54 -6.12
C GLY A 247 22.16 9.39 -6.36
N ARG A 248 22.74 8.31 -5.90
CA ARG A 248 24.11 7.89 -6.18
C ARG A 248 24.06 6.66 -7.07
N MET A 249 24.62 6.78 -8.25
CA MET A 249 24.56 5.75 -9.29
C MET A 249 25.94 5.23 -9.62
N GLN A 250 26.12 3.92 -9.52
CA GLN A 250 27.28 3.22 -10.05
C GLN A 250 26.89 2.40 -11.27
N VAL A 251 27.52 2.66 -12.38
CA VAL A 251 27.25 2.02 -13.68
C VAL A 251 27.90 0.61 -13.70
N PRO A 252 27.24 -0.42 -14.27
CA PRO A 252 25.91 -0.41 -14.90
C PRO A 252 24.76 -0.37 -13.88
N ARG A 253 23.70 0.36 -14.21
CA ARG A 253 22.55 0.53 -13.32
C ARG A 253 21.27 0.90 -14.08
N ALA A 254 20.14 0.45 -13.58
CA ALA A 254 18.82 0.92 -13.99
C ALA A 254 18.15 1.71 -12.86
N THR A 255 17.28 2.65 -13.23
CA THR A 255 16.37 3.34 -12.30
C THR A 255 15.14 2.47 -12.01
N PRO A 256 14.31 2.81 -11.01
CA PRO A 256 12.94 2.33 -10.93
C PRO A 256 12.17 2.64 -12.22
N TRP A 257 11.08 1.92 -12.42
CA TRP A 257 10.16 2.20 -13.52
C TRP A 257 9.27 3.40 -13.19
N ARG A 258 8.99 4.22 -14.19
CA ARG A 258 7.93 5.22 -14.18
C ARG A 258 6.72 4.57 -14.84
N THR A 259 5.56 4.64 -14.21
CA THR A 259 4.35 3.95 -14.70
C THR A 259 3.24 4.93 -15.04
N VAL A 260 2.57 4.66 -16.15
CA VAL A 260 1.37 5.34 -16.61
C VAL A 260 0.32 4.27 -16.83
N ILE A 261 -0.56 4.05 -15.85
CA ILE A 261 -1.71 3.16 -16.00
C ILE A 261 -2.83 3.97 -16.64
N VAL A 262 -3.58 3.38 -17.58
CA VAL A 262 -4.67 4.05 -18.28
C VAL A 262 -5.83 3.11 -18.56
N GLY A 263 -7.05 3.62 -18.45
CA GLY A 263 -8.26 2.89 -18.80
C GLY A 263 -9.46 3.80 -18.99
N PRO A 264 -10.52 3.29 -19.62
CA PRO A 264 -11.77 4.03 -19.82
C PRO A 264 -12.59 4.20 -18.53
N THR A 265 -12.34 3.41 -17.49
CA THR A 265 -13.08 3.45 -16.21
C THR A 265 -12.12 3.41 -15.01
N GLY A 266 -12.58 3.83 -13.83
CA GLY A 266 -11.84 3.67 -12.59
C GLY A 266 -11.53 2.20 -12.27
N ALA A 267 -12.43 1.28 -12.62
CA ALA A 267 -12.22 -0.15 -12.43
C ALA A 267 -11.02 -0.70 -13.24
N ASP A 268 -10.71 -0.12 -14.40
CA ASP A 268 -9.56 -0.54 -15.21
C ASP A 268 -8.24 -0.19 -14.53
N ILE A 269 -8.19 0.94 -13.80
CA ILE A 269 -7.03 1.31 -13.00
C ILE A 269 -6.78 0.28 -11.88
N LEU A 270 -7.84 -0.17 -11.22
CA LEU A 270 -7.74 -1.16 -10.14
C LEU A 270 -7.41 -2.57 -10.63
N ARG A 271 -7.76 -2.90 -11.87
CA ARG A 271 -7.42 -4.19 -12.50
C ARG A 271 -5.97 -4.26 -12.97
N ALA A 272 -5.34 -3.12 -13.19
CA ALA A 272 -3.99 -3.08 -13.75
C ALA A 272 -2.98 -3.77 -12.83
N ARG A 273 -2.14 -4.61 -13.42
CA ARG A 273 -1.08 -5.35 -12.71
C ARG A 273 0.33 -5.00 -13.18
N LEU A 274 0.46 -3.99 -14.05
CA LEU A 274 1.76 -3.61 -14.60
C LEU A 274 2.77 -3.19 -13.51
N THR A 275 2.32 -2.56 -12.40
CA THR A 275 3.22 -2.19 -11.29
C THR A 275 3.85 -3.43 -10.65
N LEU A 276 3.10 -4.52 -10.49
CA LEU A 276 3.64 -5.80 -10.04
C LEU A 276 4.53 -6.45 -11.10
N ASN A 277 4.07 -6.47 -12.36
CA ASN A 277 4.76 -7.12 -13.49
C ASN A 277 6.13 -6.51 -13.79
N LEU A 278 6.34 -5.24 -13.49
CA LEU A 278 7.61 -4.52 -13.64
C LEU A 278 8.63 -4.82 -12.53
N ASN A 279 8.27 -5.62 -11.53
CA ASN A 279 9.18 -6.10 -10.50
C ASN A 279 9.76 -7.48 -10.87
N GLU A 280 10.93 -7.79 -10.32
CA GLU A 280 11.56 -9.09 -10.50
C GLU A 280 10.71 -10.20 -9.85
N PRO A 281 10.82 -11.44 -10.34
CA PRO A 281 10.21 -12.60 -9.70
C PRO A 281 10.60 -12.74 -8.24
N CYS A 282 9.85 -13.57 -7.49
CA CYS A 282 10.13 -13.86 -6.09
C CYS A 282 11.58 -14.30 -5.87
N ALA A 283 12.27 -13.61 -4.96
CA ALA A 283 13.68 -13.85 -4.64
C ALA A 283 13.88 -15.03 -3.69
N PHE A 284 12.82 -15.58 -3.10
CA PHE A 284 12.92 -16.63 -2.10
C PHE A 284 12.68 -18.01 -2.71
N PRO A 285 13.57 -18.98 -2.44
CA PRO A 285 13.42 -20.36 -2.91
C PRO A 285 12.29 -21.12 -2.18
N ASP A 286 11.97 -20.72 -0.95
CA ASP A 286 10.88 -21.25 -0.13
C ASP A 286 10.07 -20.09 0.44
N THR A 287 8.75 -20.12 0.21
CA THR A 287 7.78 -19.14 0.69
C THR A 287 6.73 -19.76 1.61
N SER A 288 6.87 -21.03 1.98
CA SER A 288 5.89 -21.78 2.79
C SER A 288 5.65 -21.19 4.19
N TRP A 289 6.59 -20.40 4.69
CA TRP A 289 6.53 -19.70 5.97
C TRP A 289 5.77 -18.37 5.90
N ILE A 290 5.49 -17.87 4.69
CA ILE A 290 4.77 -16.62 4.46
C ILE A 290 3.29 -16.94 4.28
N CYS A 291 2.46 -16.45 5.18
CA CYS A 291 1.02 -16.67 5.13
C CYS A 291 0.25 -15.41 5.51
N PRO A 292 -0.90 -15.17 4.86
CA PRO A 292 -1.84 -14.14 5.29
C PRO A 292 -2.31 -14.36 6.73
N VAL A 293 -2.52 -13.28 7.47
CA VAL A 293 -2.85 -13.29 8.90
C VAL A 293 -4.00 -12.34 9.19
N LYS A 294 -5.00 -12.82 9.91
CA LYS A 294 -6.06 -11.99 10.48
C LYS A 294 -5.87 -11.90 12.00
N TYR A 295 -5.77 -10.69 12.54
CA TYR A 295 -5.34 -10.48 13.91
C TYR A 295 -6.14 -9.42 14.65
N VAL A 296 -6.04 -9.45 15.98
CA VAL A 296 -6.48 -8.39 16.91
C VAL A 296 -5.26 -7.83 17.63
N GLY A 297 -5.38 -6.72 18.36
CA GLY A 297 -4.18 -6.18 19.01
C GLY A 297 -4.43 -5.23 20.16
N VAL A 298 -3.45 -5.18 21.04
CA VAL A 298 -3.28 -4.15 22.06
C VAL A 298 -2.70 -2.92 21.35
N TRP A 299 -3.58 -2.07 20.83
CA TRP A 299 -3.24 -0.92 19.99
C TRP A 299 -4.27 0.21 20.06
N TRP A 300 -5.55 -0.03 19.71
CA TRP A 300 -6.56 1.02 19.59
C TRP A 300 -6.80 1.78 20.89
N GLU A 301 -6.72 1.09 22.02
CA GLU A 301 -6.84 1.69 23.33
C GLU A 301 -5.72 2.69 23.65
N MET A 302 -4.52 2.49 23.08
CA MET A 302 -3.39 3.41 23.21
C MET A 302 -3.58 4.63 22.30
N ILE A 303 -4.00 4.42 21.06
CA ILE A 303 -4.35 5.48 20.11
C ILE A 303 -5.45 6.39 20.69
N THR A 304 -6.45 5.82 21.33
CA THR A 304 -7.54 6.58 21.99
C THR A 304 -7.18 7.09 23.39
N GLY A 305 -5.99 6.81 23.89
CA GLY A 305 -5.49 7.28 25.18
C GLY A 305 -6.14 6.62 26.40
N ARG A 306 -6.82 5.47 26.24
CA ARG A 306 -7.35 4.67 27.34
C ARG A 306 -6.24 3.95 28.10
N SER A 307 -5.22 3.49 27.40
CA SER A 307 -3.97 2.95 27.93
C SER A 307 -2.76 3.69 27.36
N ALA A 308 -1.57 3.33 27.79
CA ALA A 308 -0.31 3.93 27.37
C ALA A 308 0.67 2.85 26.90
N TRP A 309 1.57 3.23 25.98
CA TRP A 309 2.70 2.39 25.58
C TRP A 309 3.76 2.32 26.68
N SER A 310 3.94 3.41 27.47
CA SER A 310 4.93 3.48 28.55
C SER A 310 4.51 2.71 29.78
N TYR A 311 5.50 2.19 30.50
CA TYR A 311 5.30 1.45 31.76
C TYR A 311 5.21 2.35 32.98
N THR A 312 6.01 3.45 33.02
CA THR A 312 6.25 4.28 34.18
C THR A 312 6.27 5.77 33.86
N ASP A 313 6.04 6.61 34.88
CA ASP A 313 6.27 8.06 34.80
C ASP A 313 7.60 8.45 35.54
N ASP A 314 8.38 7.49 36.02
CA ASP A 314 9.59 7.75 36.83
C ASP A 314 10.78 8.24 35.97
N PHE A 315 10.76 8.04 34.65
CA PHE A 315 11.88 8.35 33.76
C PHE A 315 11.59 9.50 32.81
N PRO A 316 12.10 10.70 33.07
CA PRO A 316 12.04 11.80 32.11
C PRO A 316 12.99 11.59 30.93
N THR A 317 13.91 10.63 31.02
CA THR A 317 14.84 10.24 29.95
C THR A 317 15.27 8.78 30.12
N VAL A 318 15.38 8.06 29.01
CA VAL A 318 15.79 6.66 28.93
C VAL A 318 17.21 6.57 28.37
N ARG A 319 18.02 5.68 28.96
CA ARG A 319 19.35 5.30 28.45
C ARG A 319 19.45 3.79 28.44
N LEU A 320 19.58 3.21 27.25
CA LEU A 320 19.72 1.77 27.09
C LEU A 320 20.85 1.20 27.95
N GLY A 321 20.57 0.08 28.64
CA GLY A 321 21.53 -0.63 29.49
C GLY A 321 21.86 0.05 30.82
N THR A 322 21.29 1.25 31.11
CA THR A 322 21.54 1.97 32.37
C THR A 322 20.27 2.38 33.12
N THR A 323 19.15 2.61 32.44
CA THR A 323 17.88 2.92 33.08
C THR A 323 17.34 1.68 33.80
N ASP A 324 17.08 1.80 35.09
CA ASP A 324 16.71 0.67 35.96
C ASP A 324 15.20 0.48 36.04
N TYR A 325 14.65 -0.21 35.08
CA TYR A 325 13.23 -0.56 35.03
C TYR A 325 12.79 -1.51 36.12
N ALA A 326 13.70 -2.32 36.72
CA ALA A 326 13.36 -3.28 37.74
C ALA A 326 12.87 -2.61 39.05
N HIS A 327 13.29 -1.37 39.31
CA HIS A 327 12.87 -0.59 40.48
C HIS A 327 11.89 0.54 40.14
N ALA A 328 11.47 0.67 38.88
CA ALA A 328 10.51 1.68 38.47
C ALA A 328 9.09 1.33 38.93
N ARG A 329 8.30 2.33 39.24
CA ARG A 329 6.92 2.16 39.69
C ARG A 329 5.98 2.20 38.47
N PRO A 330 5.14 1.16 38.30
CA PRO A 330 4.16 1.19 37.20
C PRO A 330 3.15 2.32 37.46
N HIS A 331 2.83 3.10 36.43
CA HIS A 331 1.80 4.14 36.52
C HIS A 331 0.35 3.60 36.41
N GLY A 332 0.19 2.29 36.16
CA GLY A 332 -1.11 1.59 36.10
C GLY A 332 -1.95 1.83 34.88
N ARG A 333 -1.37 2.42 33.81
CA ARG A 333 -2.05 2.67 32.53
C ARG A 333 -1.43 1.89 31.36
N HIS A 334 -0.38 1.12 31.62
CA HIS A 334 0.31 0.34 30.62
C HIS A 334 -0.62 -0.70 29.98
N GLY A 335 -0.74 -0.67 28.63
CA GLY A 335 -1.63 -1.57 27.90
C GLY A 335 -1.04 -2.96 27.73
N ALA A 336 0.28 -3.08 27.53
CA ALA A 336 0.94 -4.36 27.27
C ALA A 336 1.24 -5.19 28.54
N THR A 337 0.35 -5.19 29.53
CA THR A 337 0.53 -6.05 30.71
C THR A 337 0.27 -7.51 30.36
N THR A 338 0.97 -8.44 31.03
CA THR A 338 0.76 -9.89 30.88
C THR A 338 -0.71 -10.31 30.96
N ALA A 339 -1.44 -9.78 31.94
CA ALA A 339 -2.85 -10.12 32.15
C ALA A 339 -3.73 -9.64 30.97
N HIS A 340 -3.49 -8.42 30.49
CA HIS A 340 -4.27 -7.83 29.40
C HIS A 340 -3.98 -8.49 28.05
N VAL A 341 -2.72 -8.76 27.75
CA VAL A 341 -2.34 -9.51 26.55
C VAL A 341 -2.89 -10.93 26.56
N LYS A 342 -2.87 -11.61 27.71
CA LYS A 342 -3.53 -12.92 27.86
C LYS A 342 -5.01 -12.87 27.51
N ASP A 343 -5.72 -11.84 27.95
CA ASP A 343 -7.13 -11.64 27.67
C ASP A 343 -7.42 -11.43 26.16
N TYR A 344 -6.50 -10.73 25.43
CA TYR A 344 -6.56 -10.65 23.98
C TYR A 344 -6.25 -11.99 23.28
N LEU A 345 -5.34 -12.80 23.84
CA LEU A 345 -5.09 -14.16 23.34
C LEU A 345 -6.31 -15.06 23.50
N ASP A 346 -7.00 -14.99 24.66
CA ASP A 346 -8.26 -15.70 24.88
C ASP A 346 -9.34 -15.29 23.87
N PHE A 347 -9.47 -13.99 23.64
CA PHE A 347 -10.40 -13.45 22.65
C PHE A 347 -10.08 -13.91 21.22
N ALA A 348 -8.80 -13.86 20.85
CA ALA A 348 -8.33 -14.30 19.51
C ALA A 348 -8.64 -15.79 19.31
N ALA A 349 -8.29 -16.64 20.26
CA ALA A 349 -8.55 -18.09 20.21
C ALA A 349 -10.05 -18.41 20.10
N ALA A 350 -10.89 -17.74 20.93
CA ALA A 350 -12.33 -17.96 20.93
C ALA A 350 -13.02 -17.51 19.62
N ASN A 351 -12.44 -16.58 18.88
CA ASN A 351 -13.02 -15.99 17.68
C ASN A 351 -12.32 -16.39 16.36
N GLY A 352 -11.32 -17.27 16.41
CA GLY A 352 -10.64 -17.79 15.23
C GLY A 352 -9.72 -16.77 14.54
N PHE A 353 -9.10 -15.87 15.32
CA PHE A 353 -8.03 -15.02 14.83
C PHE A 353 -6.69 -15.75 14.93
N ASP A 354 -5.81 -15.47 13.95
CA ASP A 354 -4.52 -16.14 13.83
C ASP A 354 -3.48 -15.59 14.81
N ALA A 355 -3.61 -14.30 15.19
CA ALA A 355 -2.56 -13.64 15.97
C ALA A 355 -3.08 -12.47 16.82
N VAL A 356 -2.21 -12.04 17.75
CA VAL A 356 -2.35 -10.81 18.55
C VAL A 356 -1.12 -9.94 18.37
N LEU A 357 -1.31 -8.70 17.93
CA LEU A 357 -0.28 -7.65 17.95
C LEU A 357 -0.19 -7.06 19.36
N VAL A 358 1.03 -6.83 19.85
CA VAL A 358 1.24 -6.15 21.13
C VAL A 358 2.20 -4.98 20.95
N GLU A 359 1.69 -3.77 21.00
CA GLU A 359 2.51 -2.57 21.11
C GLU A 359 2.86 -2.26 22.56
N GLY A 360 3.95 -1.54 22.83
CA GLY A 360 4.36 -1.16 24.17
C GLY A 360 5.00 -2.30 25.00
N TRP A 361 5.28 -3.46 24.41
CA TRP A 361 5.77 -4.65 25.12
C TRP A 361 7.18 -4.49 25.71
N ASN A 362 8.02 -3.62 25.12
CA ASN A 362 9.43 -3.43 25.48
C ASN A 362 9.68 -2.07 26.15
N VAL A 363 10.84 -1.95 26.79
CA VAL A 363 11.29 -0.72 27.47
C VAL A 363 11.67 0.38 26.45
N GLY A 364 11.52 1.65 26.85
CA GLY A 364 11.92 2.82 26.05
C GLY A 364 10.80 3.82 25.76
N TRP A 365 9.56 3.46 25.91
CA TRP A 365 8.40 4.26 25.55
C TRP A 365 8.19 5.55 26.36
N GLU A 366 8.92 5.71 27.46
CA GLU A 366 8.91 6.91 28.31
C GLU A 366 9.61 8.11 27.62
N ASP A 367 10.48 7.83 26.65
CA ASP A 367 11.35 8.84 26.05
C ASP A 367 11.52 8.61 24.52
N TRP A 368 10.44 8.22 23.87
CA TRP A 368 10.47 7.95 22.43
C TRP A 368 10.27 9.23 21.60
N PHE A 369 9.59 9.24 20.49
CA PHE A 369 9.59 10.29 19.47
C PHE A 369 9.54 11.75 20.03
N GLY A 370 10.03 12.71 19.22
CA GLY A 370 10.06 14.13 19.57
C GLY A 370 11.28 14.58 20.37
N HIS A 371 12.00 13.67 21.00
CA HIS A 371 13.21 13.96 21.77
C HIS A 371 14.50 13.83 20.94
N MET A 372 14.43 13.44 19.69
CA MET A 372 15.54 13.29 18.75
C MET A 372 16.70 12.44 19.31
N LYS A 373 16.37 11.27 19.88
CA LYS A 373 17.34 10.36 20.50
C LYS A 373 17.50 9.08 19.71
N GLU A 374 18.75 8.67 19.45
CA GLU A 374 19.03 7.44 18.71
C GLU A 374 18.79 6.17 19.51
N ASP A 375 19.32 6.10 20.73
CA ASP A 375 19.38 4.85 21.51
C ASP A 375 18.26 4.79 22.55
N VAL A 376 17.01 4.66 22.10
CA VAL A 376 15.81 4.54 22.96
C VAL A 376 15.40 3.07 23.12
N PHE A 377 15.31 2.31 22.02
CA PHE A 377 14.85 0.93 22.01
C PHE A 377 15.98 -0.07 21.74
N ASP A 378 15.93 -1.22 22.40
CA ASP A 378 16.88 -2.34 22.17
C ASP A 378 16.25 -3.54 21.45
N PHE A 379 14.91 -3.58 21.35
CA PHE A 379 14.10 -4.61 20.68
C PHE A 379 14.16 -6.02 21.28
N THR A 380 14.67 -6.15 22.52
CA THR A 380 14.88 -7.46 23.15
C THR A 380 14.50 -7.48 24.62
N THR A 381 14.28 -6.33 25.26
CA THR A 381 14.01 -6.22 26.68
C THR A 381 12.53 -5.89 26.95
N PRO A 382 11.72 -6.86 27.46
CA PRO A 382 10.34 -6.60 27.85
C PRO A 382 10.25 -5.61 29.03
N THR A 383 9.11 -4.94 29.14
CA THR A 383 8.75 -4.20 30.37
C THR A 383 8.58 -5.16 31.55
N PRO A 384 8.74 -4.71 32.82
CA PRO A 384 8.68 -5.59 34.01
C PRO A 384 7.36 -6.32 34.20
N ASP A 385 6.24 -5.82 33.66
CA ASP A 385 4.91 -6.41 33.72
C ASP A 385 4.50 -7.23 32.52
N PHE A 386 5.43 -7.43 31.53
CA PHE A 386 5.24 -8.25 30.35
C PHE A 386 6.05 -9.56 30.48
N ASP A 387 5.41 -10.65 30.89
CA ASP A 387 6.02 -11.98 30.97
C ASP A 387 5.99 -12.65 29.58
N LEU A 388 7.03 -12.40 28.81
CA LEU A 388 7.18 -12.94 27.46
C LEU A 388 7.13 -14.47 27.44
N ALA A 389 7.81 -15.14 28.38
CA ALA A 389 7.89 -16.59 28.36
C ALA A 389 6.51 -17.23 28.59
N PHE A 390 5.77 -16.72 29.58
CA PHE A 390 4.40 -17.15 29.83
C PHE A 390 3.50 -16.88 28.61
N LEU A 391 3.53 -15.67 28.05
CA LEU A 391 2.65 -15.29 26.94
C LEU A 391 2.94 -16.07 25.67
N ARG A 392 4.22 -16.32 25.35
CA ARG A 392 4.63 -17.17 24.23
C ARG A 392 4.06 -18.59 24.35
N ASP A 393 4.27 -19.21 25.53
CA ASP A 393 3.84 -20.59 25.76
C ASP A 393 2.31 -20.69 25.80
N TYR A 394 1.65 -19.68 26.38
CA TYR A 394 0.21 -19.56 26.41
C TYR A 394 -0.40 -19.39 25.02
N ALA A 395 0.13 -18.49 24.20
CA ALA A 395 -0.29 -18.26 22.82
C ALA A 395 -0.17 -19.55 21.98
N ALA A 396 0.98 -20.21 22.05
CA ALA A 396 1.22 -21.46 21.34
C ALA A 396 0.24 -22.58 21.75
N SER A 397 -0.07 -22.69 23.06
CA SER A 397 -1.01 -23.70 23.57
C SER A 397 -2.46 -23.47 23.09
N ASN A 398 -2.81 -22.24 22.72
CA ASN A 398 -4.12 -21.86 22.20
C ASN A 398 -4.17 -21.73 20.67
N GLY A 399 -3.06 -22.04 19.96
CA GLY A 399 -2.97 -21.95 18.51
C GLY A 399 -3.01 -20.53 17.96
N VAL A 400 -2.65 -19.53 18.78
CA VAL A 400 -2.60 -18.12 18.39
C VAL A 400 -1.14 -17.67 18.36
N ALA A 401 -0.75 -16.91 17.33
CA ALA A 401 0.58 -16.31 17.23
C ALA A 401 0.63 -14.93 17.92
N LEU A 402 1.85 -14.49 18.25
CA LEU A 402 2.10 -13.10 18.63
C LEU A 402 2.77 -12.36 17.48
N ILE A 403 2.36 -11.13 17.22
CA ILE A 403 3.00 -10.20 16.29
C ILE A 403 3.80 -9.20 17.13
N MET A 404 5.09 -9.08 16.80
CA MET A 404 6.01 -8.15 17.47
C MET A 404 5.81 -6.73 16.96
N HIS A 405 6.06 -5.74 17.80
CA HIS A 405 6.16 -4.34 17.42
C HIS A 405 7.59 -3.84 17.66
N HIS A 406 8.20 -3.27 16.63
CA HIS A 406 9.47 -2.58 16.69
C HIS A 406 9.28 -1.11 16.33
N GLU A 407 8.96 -0.26 17.33
CA GLU A 407 9.08 1.18 17.16
C GLU A 407 10.55 1.59 17.22
N THR A 408 11.02 2.30 16.20
CA THR A 408 12.42 2.70 16.10
C THR A 408 12.69 4.13 16.58
N SER A 409 11.64 4.94 16.82
CA SER A 409 11.73 6.40 17.02
C SER A 409 12.50 7.06 15.86
N ALA A 410 12.29 6.58 14.64
CA ALA A 410 12.97 6.96 13.41
C ALA A 410 14.52 6.82 13.44
N SER A 411 15.09 6.09 14.43
CA SER A 411 16.52 5.86 14.55
C SER A 411 16.98 4.65 13.77
N THR A 412 17.26 4.85 12.47
CA THR A 412 17.66 3.80 11.54
C THR A 412 18.98 3.15 11.93
N ARG A 413 19.96 3.96 12.35
CA ARG A 413 21.28 3.48 12.76
C ARG A 413 21.22 2.60 14.01
N ASN A 414 20.39 2.92 15.00
CA ASN A 414 20.19 2.07 16.17
C ASN A 414 19.51 0.76 15.77
N TYR A 415 18.48 0.83 14.91
CA TYR A 415 17.77 -0.36 14.45
C TYR A 415 18.68 -1.31 13.68
N GLU A 416 19.45 -0.81 12.70
CA GLU A 416 20.39 -1.63 11.91
C GLU A 416 21.45 -2.31 12.79
N ARG A 417 22.00 -1.62 13.79
CA ARG A 417 22.99 -2.21 14.72
C ARG A 417 22.44 -3.37 15.53
N ARG A 418 21.13 -3.38 15.78
CA ARG A 418 20.46 -4.37 16.64
C ARG A 418 19.60 -5.37 15.85
N LEU A 419 19.53 -5.22 14.55
CA LEU A 419 18.60 -5.93 13.70
C LEU A 419 18.74 -7.45 13.78
N ASP A 420 19.99 -7.96 13.74
CA ASP A 420 20.25 -9.39 13.88
C ASP A 420 19.87 -9.95 15.27
N ASP A 421 20.12 -9.19 16.33
CA ASP A 421 19.72 -9.58 17.68
C ASP A 421 18.21 -9.54 17.85
N ALA A 422 17.55 -8.50 17.32
CA ALA A 422 16.10 -8.34 17.35
C ALA A 422 15.38 -9.48 16.60
N TYR A 423 15.79 -9.79 15.37
CA TYR A 423 15.16 -10.86 14.60
C TYR A 423 15.50 -12.26 15.11
N ARG A 424 16.69 -12.46 15.66
CA ARG A 424 17.02 -13.70 16.38
C ARG A 424 16.14 -13.88 17.61
N PHE A 425 15.97 -12.82 18.41
CA PHE A 425 15.07 -12.82 19.57
C PHE A 425 13.64 -13.16 19.16
N MET A 426 13.13 -12.59 18.09
CA MET A 426 11.81 -12.92 17.55
C MET A 426 11.70 -14.39 17.17
N ARG A 427 12.63 -14.90 16.35
CA ARG A 427 12.64 -16.30 15.91
C ARG A 427 12.69 -17.26 17.11
N ASP A 428 13.57 -16.99 18.08
CA ASP A 428 13.79 -17.85 19.24
C ASP A 428 12.61 -17.84 20.21
N ASN A 429 11.75 -16.81 20.13
CA ASN A 429 10.48 -16.70 20.85
C ASN A 429 9.23 -17.00 19.99
N GLY A 430 9.39 -17.53 18.79
CA GLY A 430 8.30 -18.02 17.95
C GLY A 430 7.49 -16.94 17.20
N TYR A 431 7.97 -15.70 17.16
CA TYR A 431 7.35 -14.64 16.36
C TYR A 431 7.65 -14.84 14.88
N ARG A 432 6.63 -14.63 14.04
CA ARG A 432 6.75 -14.75 12.57
C ARG A 432 6.41 -13.47 11.82
N ALA A 433 5.92 -12.45 12.52
CA ALA A 433 5.61 -11.18 11.93
C ALA A 433 6.00 -10.02 12.87
N VAL A 434 6.40 -8.90 12.27
CA VAL A 434 6.72 -7.65 12.97
C VAL A 434 5.99 -6.49 12.32
N LYS A 435 5.42 -5.60 13.13
CA LYS A 435 5.08 -4.24 12.77
C LYS A 435 6.27 -3.36 13.11
N SER A 436 6.88 -2.70 12.12
CA SER A 436 8.00 -1.77 12.34
C SER A 436 7.56 -0.34 12.12
N GLY A 437 7.82 0.55 13.09
CA GLY A 437 7.49 1.97 13.06
C GLY A 437 8.72 2.87 13.03
N TYR A 438 8.59 4.05 12.42
CA TYR A 438 9.63 5.07 12.26
C TYR A 438 9.07 6.47 12.58
N VAL A 439 8.35 6.58 13.68
CA VAL A 439 7.68 7.83 14.07
C VAL A 439 8.69 8.95 14.32
N GLY A 440 8.50 10.08 13.64
CA GLY A 440 9.32 11.27 13.79
C GLY A 440 10.32 11.49 12.65
N ASN A 441 11.23 12.45 12.85
CA ASN A 441 12.27 12.75 11.85
C ASN A 441 13.38 11.70 11.89
N ILE A 442 13.87 11.31 10.73
CA ILE A 442 14.93 10.32 10.60
C ILE A 442 16.19 10.71 11.38
N LEU A 443 16.74 9.73 12.09
CA LEU A 443 18.04 9.82 12.77
C LEU A 443 19.02 8.80 12.15
N PRO A 444 20.22 9.25 11.78
CA PRO A 444 20.83 10.60 11.97
C PRO A 444 20.11 11.71 11.24
N ALA A 445 19.98 12.86 11.90
CA ALA A 445 19.23 13.99 11.37
C ALA A 445 19.75 14.48 10.01
N GLY A 446 18.80 14.86 9.14
CA GLY A 446 19.05 15.42 7.82
C GLY A 446 18.65 14.49 6.67
N ASP A 447 18.53 13.19 6.89
CA ASP A 447 17.89 12.30 5.91
C ASP A 447 16.36 12.41 5.97
N HIS A 448 15.72 12.01 4.87
CA HIS A 448 14.28 11.99 4.70
C HIS A 448 13.78 10.57 4.54
N HIS A 449 12.55 10.28 4.99
CA HIS A 449 11.93 8.95 4.93
C HIS A 449 11.94 8.32 3.53
N TYR A 450 11.93 9.15 2.46
CA TYR A 450 11.83 8.66 1.07
C TYR A 450 13.09 8.90 0.26
N SER A 451 14.21 9.21 0.91
CA SER A 451 15.53 9.31 0.27
C SER A 451 16.08 7.94 -0.17
N GLN A 452 17.07 7.92 -1.07
CA GLN A 452 17.72 6.67 -1.49
C GLN A 452 18.31 5.88 -0.31
N PRO A 453 19.04 6.47 0.66
CA PRO A 453 19.52 5.73 1.83
C PRO A 453 18.40 5.08 2.63
N MET A 454 17.26 5.76 2.80
CA MET A 454 16.13 5.23 3.55
C MET A 454 15.41 4.10 2.82
N ASN A 455 15.20 4.24 1.52
CA ASN A 455 14.65 3.14 0.71
C ASN A 455 15.53 1.89 0.77
N ASN A 456 16.86 2.08 0.80
CA ASN A 456 17.81 1.00 1.01
C ASN A 456 17.71 0.39 2.41
N HIS A 457 17.53 1.21 3.44
CA HIS A 457 17.30 0.77 4.81
C HIS A 457 16.04 -0.11 4.93
N TYR A 458 14.89 0.35 4.44
CA TYR A 458 13.66 -0.44 4.49
C TYR A 458 13.80 -1.78 3.77
N LEU A 459 14.39 -1.78 2.58
CA LEU A 459 14.61 -3.01 1.82
C LEU A 459 15.63 -3.94 2.50
N HIS A 460 16.66 -3.38 3.16
CA HIS A 460 17.60 -4.15 3.97
C HIS A 460 16.88 -4.85 5.13
N CYS A 461 16.02 -4.16 5.86
CA CYS A 461 15.23 -4.74 6.95
C CYS A 461 14.33 -5.89 6.47
N ILE A 462 13.67 -5.73 5.31
CA ILE A 462 12.83 -6.76 4.68
C ILE A 462 13.66 -8.02 4.33
N LYS A 463 14.78 -7.84 3.66
CA LYS A 463 15.69 -8.95 3.29
C LYS A 463 16.26 -9.65 4.52
N LYS A 464 16.67 -8.88 5.52
CA LYS A 464 17.18 -9.42 6.77
C LYS A 464 16.11 -10.20 7.54
N ALA A 465 14.87 -9.69 7.60
CA ALA A 465 13.75 -10.39 8.21
C ALA A 465 13.49 -11.76 7.57
N ALA A 466 13.60 -11.85 6.24
CA ALA A 466 13.43 -13.10 5.52
C ALA A 466 14.48 -14.17 5.90
N GLU A 467 15.72 -13.78 6.24
CA GLU A 467 16.76 -14.70 6.73
C GLU A 467 16.35 -15.39 8.04
N TYR A 468 15.45 -14.78 8.81
CA TYR A 468 14.92 -15.28 10.08
C TYR A 468 13.49 -15.85 9.96
N GLY A 469 12.90 -15.88 8.75
CA GLY A 469 11.54 -16.35 8.52
C GLY A 469 10.47 -15.39 9.09
N ILE A 470 10.71 -14.08 8.99
CA ILE A 470 9.85 -13.04 9.55
C ILE A 470 9.19 -12.22 8.44
N MET A 471 7.87 -12.05 8.53
CA MET A 471 7.05 -11.16 7.72
C MET A 471 7.07 -9.75 8.31
N VAL A 472 7.04 -8.71 7.46
CA VAL A 472 7.15 -7.32 7.88
C VAL A 472 5.94 -6.51 7.43
N ASN A 473 5.34 -5.79 8.36
CA ASN A 473 4.40 -4.70 8.15
C ASN A 473 5.11 -3.38 8.48
N ALA A 474 5.48 -2.61 7.45
CA ALA A 474 6.29 -1.41 7.61
C ALA A 474 5.40 -0.15 7.66
N HIS A 475 5.48 0.59 8.78
CA HIS A 475 4.84 1.89 8.96
C HIS A 475 5.82 3.02 8.61
N GLU A 476 5.33 4.21 8.26
CA GLU A 476 6.05 5.40 7.77
C GLU A 476 7.00 5.16 6.57
N ALA A 477 7.24 3.92 6.20
CA ALA A 477 8.07 3.56 5.06
C ALA A 477 7.49 4.07 3.74
N VAL A 478 8.32 4.02 2.68
CA VAL A 478 7.89 4.43 1.34
C VAL A 478 6.66 3.62 0.88
N ARG A 479 5.76 4.29 0.16
CA ARG A 479 4.60 3.65 -0.48
C ARG A 479 5.00 2.46 -1.35
N PRO A 480 4.15 1.44 -1.49
CA PRO A 480 4.45 0.25 -2.28
C PRO A 480 4.70 0.56 -3.76
N THR A 481 5.70 -0.11 -4.31
CA THR A 481 6.09 -0.04 -5.71
C THR A 481 6.13 -1.43 -6.37
N GLY A 482 5.32 -2.36 -5.87
CA GLY A 482 5.24 -3.74 -6.38
C GLY A 482 6.31 -4.69 -5.84
N LEU A 483 7.19 -4.24 -4.94
CA LEU A 483 8.29 -5.06 -4.39
C LEU A 483 7.80 -6.30 -3.63
N CYS A 484 6.54 -6.35 -3.23
CA CYS A 484 5.93 -7.53 -2.63
C CYS A 484 5.88 -8.75 -3.60
N ARG A 485 6.00 -8.55 -4.93
CA ARG A 485 6.23 -9.65 -5.88
C ARG A 485 7.59 -10.30 -5.66
N THR A 486 8.63 -9.49 -5.48
CA THR A 486 10.02 -9.94 -5.29
C THR A 486 10.29 -10.42 -3.86
N TYR A 487 9.73 -9.70 -2.89
CA TYR A 487 9.89 -9.95 -1.46
C TYR A 487 8.52 -10.10 -0.78
N PRO A 488 7.85 -11.26 -0.93
CA PRO A 488 6.49 -11.46 -0.42
C PRO A 488 6.36 -11.47 1.11
N ASN A 489 7.47 -11.43 1.85
CA ASN A 489 7.45 -11.16 3.29
C ASN A 489 7.18 -9.69 3.65
N MET A 490 7.12 -8.78 2.67
CA MET A 490 6.51 -7.45 2.81
C MET A 490 4.98 -7.60 2.85
N ILE A 491 4.45 -8.06 3.98
CA ILE A 491 3.05 -8.47 4.08
C ILE A 491 2.10 -7.30 4.37
N GLY A 492 2.63 -6.18 4.84
CA GLY A 492 1.87 -4.96 5.12
C GLY A 492 2.72 -3.72 4.95
N ASN A 493 2.06 -2.60 4.74
CA ASN A 493 2.65 -1.27 4.69
C ASN A 493 1.57 -0.22 4.95
N GLU A 494 1.89 0.83 5.68
CA GLU A 494 0.94 1.89 5.97
C GLU A 494 0.89 2.97 4.88
N SER A 495 1.90 3.83 4.82
CA SER A 495 2.16 4.89 3.82
C SER A 495 0.95 5.75 3.42
N ALA A 496 0.02 6.01 4.28
CA ALA A 496 -1.09 6.95 4.19
C ALA A 496 -1.89 6.90 5.49
N ARG A 497 -2.75 7.88 5.74
CA ARG A 497 -3.67 7.83 6.88
C ARG A 497 -4.47 6.53 6.91
N GLY A 498 -4.44 5.85 8.06
CA GLY A 498 -5.29 4.73 8.41
C GLY A 498 -6.37 5.13 9.40
N THR A 499 -6.91 4.12 10.09
CA THR A 499 -7.95 4.31 11.12
C THR A 499 -7.46 5.15 12.32
N GLU A 500 -6.17 5.13 12.65
CA GLU A 500 -5.64 5.89 13.78
C GLU A 500 -5.93 7.40 13.68
N TYR A 501 -5.92 7.95 12.47
CA TYR A 501 -6.22 9.35 12.23
C TYR A 501 -7.65 9.75 12.57
N GLU A 502 -8.57 8.80 12.64
CA GLU A 502 -9.91 9.05 13.17
C GLU A 502 -9.88 9.51 14.64
N ALA A 503 -8.88 9.07 15.41
CA ALA A 503 -8.69 9.48 16.80
C ALA A 503 -7.90 10.79 16.95
N PHE A 504 -7.34 11.33 15.87
CA PHE A 504 -6.56 12.58 15.86
C PHE A 504 -7.40 13.74 15.31
N ASP A 505 -7.29 14.04 14.03
CA ASP A 505 -8.01 15.13 13.36
C ASP A 505 -9.10 14.60 12.38
N GLY A 506 -9.26 13.28 12.27
CA GLY A 506 -10.26 12.58 11.48
C GLY A 506 -9.92 12.48 9.99
N ASN A 507 -10.58 11.54 9.32
CA ASN A 507 -10.60 11.43 7.87
C ASN A 507 -12.00 11.83 7.33
N ASN A 508 -12.07 12.31 6.09
CA ASN A 508 -13.35 12.45 5.42
C ASN A 508 -13.84 11.07 4.91
N PRO A 509 -15.15 10.87 4.70
CA PRO A 509 -15.65 9.60 4.15
C PRO A 509 -15.06 9.24 2.77
N ASP A 510 -14.79 10.22 1.89
CA ASP A 510 -14.18 10.04 0.57
C ASP A 510 -12.76 9.44 0.63
N HIS A 511 -12.05 9.60 1.73
CA HIS A 511 -10.71 9.04 1.91
C HIS A 511 -10.64 7.53 1.58
N ARG A 512 -11.66 6.76 2.00
CA ARG A 512 -11.74 5.32 1.77
C ARG A 512 -12.04 4.95 0.33
N THR A 513 -12.65 5.84 -0.43
CA THR A 513 -12.94 5.66 -1.85
C THR A 513 -11.83 6.18 -2.76
N ILE A 514 -10.85 6.93 -2.22
CA ILE A 514 -9.66 7.40 -2.94
C ILE A 514 -8.46 6.45 -2.77
N LEU A 515 -8.23 5.93 -1.56
CA LEU A 515 -7.06 5.09 -1.25
C LEU A 515 -6.86 3.89 -2.21
N PRO A 516 -7.89 3.15 -2.65
CA PRO A 516 -7.71 2.06 -3.59
C PRO A 516 -7.10 2.48 -4.93
N PHE A 517 -7.41 3.69 -5.40
CA PHE A 517 -6.91 4.23 -6.67
C PHE A 517 -5.55 4.95 -6.56
N THR A 518 -5.04 5.10 -5.36
CA THR A 518 -3.78 5.80 -5.08
C THR A 518 -2.85 4.89 -4.30
N ARG A 519 -3.02 4.78 -3.00
CA ARG A 519 -2.13 4.11 -2.07
C ARG A 519 -2.00 2.59 -2.30
N LEU A 520 -3.05 1.92 -2.79
CA LEU A 520 -3.03 0.47 -3.04
C LEU A 520 -2.44 0.09 -4.40
N ILE A 521 -2.13 1.05 -5.26
CA ILE A 521 -1.42 0.78 -6.52
C ILE A 521 0.00 0.32 -6.20
N GLY A 522 0.29 -0.95 -6.40
CA GLY A 522 1.61 -1.54 -6.14
C GLY A 522 1.74 -2.33 -4.84
N GLY A 523 0.72 -2.40 -3.99
CA GLY A 523 0.78 -3.25 -2.81
C GLY A 523 -0.27 -3.00 -1.74
N PRO A 524 -0.34 -3.87 -0.72
CA PRO A 524 -1.35 -3.84 0.33
C PRO A 524 -1.21 -2.63 1.25
N LYS A 525 -2.30 -2.31 1.96
CA LYS A 525 -2.31 -1.28 2.99
C LYS A 525 -2.73 -1.85 4.35
N ASP A 526 -1.95 -1.53 5.38
CA ASP A 526 -2.39 -1.67 6.77
C ASP A 526 -3.29 -0.48 7.13
N TYR A 527 -4.61 -0.65 6.91
CA TYR A 527 -5.63 0.37 7.18
C TYR A 527 -6.21 0.27 8.57
N THR A 528 -6.16 -0.91 9.21
CA THR A 528 -6.72 -1.21 10.52
C THR A 528 -8.24 -0.97 10.62
N PRO A 529 -9.07 -1.64 9.78
CA PRO A 529 -10.52 -1.47 9.78
C PRO A 529 -11.21 -2.19 10.96
N GLY A 530 -12.53 -2.00 11.04
CA GLY A 530 -13.38 -2.79 11.93
C GLY A 530 -13.80 -2.06 13.19
N ILE A 531 -13.69 -0.74 13.27
CA ILE A 531 -14.16 0.03 14.42
C ILE A 531 -15.69 0.08 14.45
N PHE A 532 -16.30 -0.61 15.41
CA PHE A 532 -17.74 -0.65 15.62
C PHE A 532 -18.24 0.45 16.57
N GLU A 533 -17.43 0.80 17.59
CA GLU A 533 -17.75 1.99 18.40
C GLU A 533 -17.19 3.24 17.73
N THR A 534 -18.01 3.83 16.91
CA THR A 534 -17.64 5.03 16.16
C THR A 534 -17.66 6.32 16.97
N ASP A 535 -18.29 6.35 18.15
CA ASP A 535 -18.32 7.52 19.03
C ASP A 535 -17.06 7.55 19.93
N LEU A 536 -16.04 8.28 19.49
CA LEU A 536 -14.76 8.37 20.20
C LEU A 536 -14.86 9.03 21.58
N ARG A 537 -15.94 9.75 21.87
CA ARG A 537 -16.19 10.29 23.24
C ARG A 537 -16.44 9.19 24.28
N LYS A 538 -16.80 7.99 23.83
CA LYS A 538 -16.97 6.80 24.69
C LYS A 538 -15.68 6.02 24.86
N THR A 539 -14.76 6.10 23.92
CA THR A 539 -13.52 5.32 23.90
C THR A 539 -12.29 6.17 24.24
N ALA A 540 -12.21 7.40 23.78
CA ALA A 540 -11.05 8.25 23.98
C ALA A 540 -11.05 8.91 25.38
N ARG A 541 -9.88 8.93 26.01
CA ARG A 541 -9.69 9.64 27.28
C ARG A 541 -9.77 11.16 27.13
N ASN A 542 -9.20 11.67 26.03
CA ASN A 542 -9.31 13.05 25.60
C ASN A 542 -9.87 13.02 24.19
N PRO A 543 -11.21 13.16 24.00
CA PRO A 543 -11.78 13.15 22.68
C PRO A 543 -11.08 14.20 21.82
N SER A 544 -10.60 13.77 20.66
CA SER A 544 -9.97 14.64 19.67
C SER A 544 -10.94 15.71 19.17
N GLN A 545 -10.46 16.61 18.33
CA GLN A 545 -11.33 17.56 17.63
C GLN A 545 -12.38 16.83 16.75
N HIS A 546 -12.13 15.58 16.38
CA HIS A 546 -13.05 14.67 15.69
C HIS A 546 -13.68 13.70 16.72
N PRO A 547 -14.95 13.88 17.09
CA PRO A 547 -15.57 13.07 18.16
C PRO A 547 -16.06 11.70 17.68
N HIS A 548 -15.92 11.36 16.42
CA HIS A 548 -16.40 10.09 15.84
C HIS A 548 -15.55 9.64 14.65
N VAL A 549 -15.53 8.35 14.42
CA VAL A 549 -15.03 7.74 13.18
C VAL A 549 -15.97 8.07 12.03
N SER A 550 -15.46 8.63 10.93
CA SER A 550 -16.25 9.09 9.78
C SER A 550 -16.79 7.93 8.91
N SER A 551 -17.47 6.97 9.54
CA SER A 551 -17.89 5.71 8.92
C SER A 551 -19.14 5.14 9.57
N THR A 552 -19.96 4.41 8.79
CA THR A 552 -20.95 3.50 9.36
C THR A 552 -20.33 2.16 9.73
N LEU A 553 -21.02 1.37 10.58
CA LEU A 553 -20.62 0.02 10.94
C LEU A 553 -20.52 -0.89 9.70
N CYS A 554 -21.46 -0.79 8.77
CA CYS A 554 -21.44 -1.61 7.55
C CYS A 554 -20.31 -1.24 6.59
N ALA A 555 -19.92 0.04 6.53
CA ALA A 555 -18.73 0.45 5.80
C ALA A 555 -17.45 -0.16 6.42
N GLN A 556 -17.36 -0.25 7.76
CA GLN A 556 -16.24 -0.92 8.43
C GLN A 556 -16.14 -2.41 8.06
N LEU A 557 -17.27 -3.09 7.85
CA LEU A 557 -17.27 -4.47 7.31
C LEU A 557 -16.77 -4.51 5.86
N ALA A 558 -17.27 -3.60 5.03
CA ALA A 558 -16.91 -3.53 3.61
C ALA A 558 -15.41 -3.30 3.37
N LEU A 559 -14.73 -2.60 4.29
CA LEU A 559 -13.29 -2.32 4.20
C LEU A 559 -12.44 -3.59 4.19
N TYR A 560 -12.88 -4.70 4.77
CA TYR A 560 -12.18 -5.99 4.67
C TYR A 560 -12.11 -6.55 3.25
N VAL A 561 -12.96 -6.06 2.36
CA VAL A 561 -12.99 -6.43 0.95
C VAL A 561 -12.38 -5.34 0.06
N THR A 562 -12.68 -4.06 0.33
CA THR A 562 -12.28 -2.93 -0.52
C THR A 562 -10.87 -2.42 -0.22
N MET A 563 -10.38 -2.58 1.01
CA MET A 563 -9.06 -2.17 1.45
C MET A 563 -8.17 -3.41 1.63
N TYR A 564 -7.53 -3.84 0.55
CA TYR A 564 -6.77 -5.09 0.53
C TYR A 564 -5.56 -5.05 1.48
N SER A 565 -5.47 -6.07 2.33
CA SER A 565 -4.29 -6.40 3.13
C SER A 565 -4.24 -7.89 3.42
N PRO A 566 -3.11 -8.58 3.20
CA PRO A 566 -2.94 -9.96 3.65
C PRO A 566 -2.63 -10.05 5.15
N LEU A 567 -2.30 -8.94 5.79
CA LEU A 567 -2.18 -8.81 7.25
C LEU A 567 -3.31 -7.89 7.72
N GLN A 568 -4.46 -8.48 8.08
CA GLN A 568 -5.71 -7.74 8.28
C GLN A 568 -6.12 -7.68 9.75
N MET A 569 -6.18 -6.48 10.31
CA MET A 569 -6.54 -6.26 11.70
C MET A 569 -8.07 -6.17 11.91
N ALA A 570 -8.57 -6.76 12.98
CA ALA A 570 -9.82 -6.36 13.61
C ALA A 570 -9.48 -5.37 14.73
N ALA A 571 -9.60 -4.08 14.44
CA ALA A 571 -8.86 -3.04 15.17
C ALA A 571 -9.56 -2.52 16.43
N ASP A 572 -10.88 -2.77 16.59
CA ASP A 572 -11.65 -2.26 17.73
C ASP A 572 -11.36 -3.05 19.02
N LEU A 573 -11.82 -2.50 20.12
CA LEU A 573 -11.78 -3.15 21.41
C LEU A 573 -12.71 -4.36 21.43
N LYS A 574 -12.30 -5.44 22.10
CA LYS A 574 -13.06 -6.70 22.16
C LYS A 574 -14.50 -6.52 22.65
N GLU A 575 -14.73 -5.67 23.67
CA GLU A 575 -16.06 -5.39 24.21
C GLU A 575 -17.00 -4.74 23.18
N ASN A 576 -16.48 -4.02 22.18
CA ASN A 576 -17.28 -3.46 21.12
C ASN A 576 -17.73 -4.53 20.13
N TYR A 577 -16.91 -5.53 19.84
CA TYR A 577 -17.30 -6.68 19.04
C TYR A 577 -18.34 -7.56 19.74
N GLU A 578 -18.22 -7.73 21.06
CA GLU A 578 -19.19 -8.48 21.87
C GLU A 578 -20.58 -7.85 21.88
N ARG A 579 -20.67 -6.52 21.72
CA ARG A 579 -21.95 -5.79 21.59
C ARG A 579 -22.63 -6.02 20.25
N PHE A 580 -21.89 -6.39 19.19
CA PHE A 580 -22.39 -6.57 17.83
C PHE A 580 -21.99 -7.93 17.24
N PRO A 581 -22.42 -9.05 17.87
CA PRO A 581 -21.94 -10.39 17.48
C PRO A 581 -22.33 -10.80 16.06
N GLU A 582 -23.46 -10.32 15.53
CA GLU A 582 -23.91 -10.66 14.18
C GLU A 582 -23.08 -9.95 13.10
N PRO A 583 -22.83 -8.63 13.12
CA PRO A 583 -21.86 -8.00 12.22
C PRO A 583 -20.44 -8.55 12.38
N PHE A 584 -20.01 -8.83 13.61
CA PHE A 584 -18.69 -9.40 13.90
C PHE A 584 -18.49 -10.77 13.23
N ALA A 585 -19.56 -11.54 12.99
CA ALA A 585 -19.50 -12.79 12.25
C ALA A 585 -18.93 -12.61 10.82
N PHE A 586 -19.17 -11.46 10.18
CA PHE A 586 -18.56 -11.16 8.89
C PHE A 586 -17.04 -11.02 8.98
N ILE A 587 -16.54 -10.24 9.97
CA ILE A 587 -15.08 -10.07 10.18
C ILE A 587 -14.40 -11.41 10.44
N LYS A 588 -15.05 -12.29 11.21
CA LYS A 588 -14.51 -13.64 11.47
C LYS A 588 -14.45 -14.50 10.22
N ALA A 589 -15.42 -14.36 9.32
CA ALA A 589 -15.58 -15.20 8.13
C ALA A 589 -14.74 -14.73 6.93
N VAL A 590 -14.56 -13.41 6.73
CA VAL A 590 -13.87 -12.86 5.56
C VAL A 590 -12.38 -13.24 5.58
N PRO A 591 -11.82 -13.79 4.47
CA PRO A 591 -10.39 -14.14 4.40
C PRO A 591 -9.51 -12.92 4.08
N CYS A 592 -8.19 -13.12 4.14
CA CYS A 592 -7.18 -12.12 3.79
C CYS A 592 -6.42 -12.45 2.49
N ASP A 593 -6.78 -13.53 1.79
CA ASP A 593 -6.15 -13.96 0.55
C ASP A 593 -7.21 -14.40 -0.47
N TRP A 594 -7.00 -14.06 -1.74
CA TRP A 594 -8.05 -14.13 -2.74
C TRP A 594 -7.57 -14.86 -4.00
N SER A 595 -8.47 -15.63 -4.61
CA SER A 595 -8.22 -16.29 -5.89
C SER A 595 -8.68 -15.45 -7.08
N ARG A 596 -9.67 -14.57 -6.88
CA ARG A 596 -10.21 -13.70 -7.92
C ARG A 596 -10.83 -12.46 -7.34
N SER A 597 -10.59 -11.31 -8.00
CA SER A 597 -11.24 -10.03 -7.70
C SER A 597 -12.01 -9.49 -8.91
N VAL A 598 -13.21 -8.95 -8.68
CA VAL A 598 -14.06 -8.32 -9.69
C VAL A 598 -14.45 -6.94 -9.19
N TYR A 599 -14.05 -5.91 -9.92
CA TYR A 599 -14.35 -4.52 -9.62
C TYR A 599 -15.67 -4.16 -10.32
N LEU A 600 -16.75 -4.13 -9.55
CA LEU A 600 -18.12 -4.00 -10.05
C LEU A 600 -18.50 -2.55 -10.34
N GLU A 601 -18.17 -1.65 -9.41
CA GLU A 601 -18.37 -0.21 -9.51
C GLU A 601 -17.15 0.50 -8.95
N ALA A 602 -16.67 1.56 -9.60
CA ALA A 602 -15.45 2.23 -9.17
C ALA A 602 -15.39 3.67 -9.71
N GLU A 603 -15.61 4.65 -8.84
CA GLU A 603 -15.38 6.07 -9.11
C GLU A 603 -14.57 6.67 -7.97
N PRO A 604 -13.34 7.16 -8.22
CA PRO A 604 -12.48 7.71 -7.18
C PRO A 604 -13.16 8.87 -6.44
N GLY A 605 -13.15 8.82 -5.11
CA GLY A 605 -13.73 9.85 -4.26
C GLY A 605 -15.24 9.75 -4.07
N ASP A 606 -15.94 8.90 -4.82
CA ASP A 606 -17.38 8.71 -4.73
C ASP A 606 -17.74 7.35 -4.12
N TYR A 607 -17.45 6.25 -4.84
CA TYR A 607 -17.82 4.91 -4.40
C TYR A 607 -16.90 3.82 -4.97
N LEU A 608 -16.91 2.68 -4.30
CA LEU A 608 -16.19 1.48 -4.74
C LEU A 608 -16.93 0.22 -4.30
N THR A 609 -17.18 -0.69 -5.25
CA THR A 609 -17.76 -2.02 -4.99
C THR A 609 -16.88 -3.10 -5.60
N ILE A 610 -16.40 -4.03 -4.77
CA ILE A 610 -15.54 -5.15 -5.17
C ILE A 610 -16.16 -6.46 -4.72
N ALA A 611 -16.15 -7.46 -5.60
CA ALA A 611 -16.41 -8.85 -5.25
C ALA A 611 -15.12 -9.65 -5.31
N ARG A 612 -14.85 -10.48 -4.28
CA ARG A 612 -13.64 -11.29 -4.18
C ARG A 612 -13.98 -12.75 -3.84
N LYS A 613 -13.37 -13.68 -4.57
CA LYS A 613 -13.45 -15.12 -4.27
C LYS A 613 -12.34 -15.50 -3.30
N ALA A 614 -12.70 -16.19 -2.22
CA ALA A 614 -11.75 -16.69 -1.25
C ALA A 614 -10.77 -17.68 -1.89
N LYS A 615 -9.49 -17.59 -1.59
CA LYS A 615 -8.49 -18.57 -2.05
C LYS A 615 -8.68 -19.88 -1.32
N GLY A 616 -8.73 -20.97 -2.09
CA GLY A 616 -8.95 -22.31 -1.53
C GLY A 616 -10.38 -22.63 -1.11
N ALA A 617 -11.37 -21.75 -1.38
CA ALA A 617 -12.78 -21.96 -1.10
C ALA A 617 -13.68 -21.40 -2.21
N ASP A 618 -14.93 -21.89 -2.28
CA ASP A 618 -15.93 -21.41 -3.27
C ASP A 618 -16.79 -20.25 -2.74
N ALA A 619 -16.41 -19.67 -1.62
CA ALA A 619 -17.11 -18.53 -1.04
C ALA A 619 -16.69 -17.22 -1.73
N TRP A 620 -17.65 -16.30 -1.87
CA TRP A 620 -17.43 -14.94 -2.32
C TRP A 620 -17.76 -13.94 -1.24
N PHE A 621 -17.04 -12.82 -1.24
CA PHE A 621 -17.29 -11.68 -0.37
C PHE A 621 -17.37 -10.44 -1.21
N VAL A 622 -18.39 -9.61 -0.96
CA VAL A 622 -18.58 -8.34 -1.66
C VAL A 622 -18.58 -7.23 -0.64
N GLY A 623 -17.85 -6.16 -0.93
CA GLY A 623 -17.83 -4.95 -0.11
C GLY A 623 -18.08 -3.71 -0.95
N SER A 624 -18.88 -2.79 -0.44
CA SER A 624 -19.12 -1.48 -1.03
C SER A 624 -18.94 -0.38 0.01
N VAL A 625 -18.24 0.67 -0.37
CA VAL A 625 -18.07 1.90 0.41
C VAL A 625 -18.43 3.10 -0.43
N ALA A 626 -18.97 4.14 0.21
CA ALA A 626 -19.35 5.41 -0.41
C ALA A 626 -18.78 6.60 0.38
N ASP A 627 -18.73 7.73 -0.30
CA ASP A 627 -18.41 9.04 0.26
C ASP A 627 -19.52 9.60 1.15
N GLU A 628 -19.47 10.88 1.50
CA GLU A 628 -20.46 11.58 2.31
C GLU A 628 -21.83 11.75 1.64
N ASN A 629 -21.96 11.45 0.35
CA ASN A 629 -23.23 11.53 -0.39
C ASN A 629 -23.98 10.19 -0.41
N GLY A 630 -23.26 9.08 -0.16
CA GLY A 630 -23.80 7.73 -0.25
C GLY A 630 -23.95 7.25 -1.70
N HIS A 631 -24.37 5.99 -1.90
CA HIS A 631 -24.46 5.39 -3.23
C HIS A 631 -25.59 4.36 -3.32
N LEU A 632 -26.21 4.25 -4.51
CA LEU A 632 -27.19 3.22 -4.85
C LEU A 632 -26.57 2.26 -5.87
N SER A 633 -26.34 1.04 -5.47
CA SER A 633 -25.82 -0.03 -6.32
C SER A 633 -26.96 -0.88 -6.88
N ASP A 634 -26.88 -1.25 -8.16
CA ASP A 634 -27.72 -2.28 -8.79
C ASP A 634 -26.82 -3.27 -9.53
N LEU A 635 -26.41 -4.31 -8.82
CA LEU A 635 -25.35 -5.21 -9.23
C LEU A 635 -25.88 -6.48 -9.88
N ALA A 636 -25.36 -6.83 -11.03
CA ALA A 636 -25.49 -8.18 -11.58
C ALA A 636 -24.54 -9.13 -10.81
N LEU A 637 -25.05 -10.33 -10.50
CA LEU A 637 -24.24 -11.36 -9.81
C LEU A 637 -23.58 -12.34 -10.79
N ASP A 638 -23.33 -11.90 -12.02
CA ASP A 638 -22.77 -12.72 -13.11
C ASP A 638 -21.32 -13.19 -12.88
N PHE A 639 -20.66 -12.67 -11.86
CA PHE A 639 -19.36 -13.12 -11.39
C PHE A 639 -19.44 -14.47 -10.65
N LEU A 640 -20.63 -14.88 -10.17
CA LEU A 640 -20.86 -16.16 -9.50
C LEU A 640 -20.82 -17.33 -10.49
N ASP A 641 -20.51 -18.51 -9.98
CA ASP A 641 -20.42 -19.72 -10.81
C ASP A 641 -21.79 -20.09 -11.39
N ALA A 642 -21.84 -20.29 -12.71
CA ALA A 642 -23.09 -20.57 -13.43
C ALA A 642 -23.74 -21.89 -12.95
N GLY A 643 -25.04 -21.82 -12.63
CA GLY A 643 -25.80 -22.98 -12.16
C GLY A 643 -25.64 -23.30 -10.67
N VAL A 644 -24.81 -22.58 -9.96
CA VAL A 644 -24.66 -22.69 -8.51
C VAL A 644 -25.60 -21.71 -7.80
N ALA A 645 -26.28 -22.19 -6.76
CA ALA A 645 -27.04 -21.33 -5.85
C ALA A 645 -26.19 -20.99 -4.62
N TYR A 646 -26.28 -19.77 -4.16
CA TYR A 646 -25.55 -19.27 -3.00
C TYR A 646 -26.52 -18.79 -1.92
N GLU A 647 -26.16 -19.01 -0.67
CA GLU A 647 -26.73 -18.33 0.47
C GLU A 647 -25.98 -17.00 0.65
N ALA A 648 -26.65 -15.89 0.43
CA ALA A 648 -26.12 -14.55 0.64
C ALA A 648 -26.56 -14.02 2.01
N THR A 649 -25.61 -13.68 2.87
CA THR A 649 -25.85 -12.88 4.07
C THR A 649 -25.42 -11.45 3.78
N ILE A 650 -26.36 -10.52 3.81
CA ILE A 650 -26.20 -9.11 3.44
C ILE A 650 -26.21 -8.27 4.71
N TYR A 651 -25.13 -7.57 4.96
CA TYR A 651 -24.96 -6.59 6.02
C TYR A 651 -25.01 -5.20 5.39
N ARG A 652 -26.10 -4.47 5.55
CA ARG A 652 -26.28 -3.15 4.92
C ARG A 652 -26.65 -2.08 5.93
N ASP A 653 -26.32 -0.84 5.59
CA ASP A 653 -26.82 0.33 6.31
C ASP A 653 -28.36 0.33 6.38
N ALA A 654 -28.91 0.70 7.53
CA ALA A 654 -30.33 0.96 7.67
C ALA A 654 -30.73 2.23 6.88
N ASP A 655 -32.02 2.42 6.66
CA ASP A 655 -32.51 3.54 5.84
C ASP A 655 -32.20 4.93 6.44
N ASP A 656 -32.06 4.99 7.77
CA ASP A 656 -31.72 6.20 8.54
C ASP A 656 -30.24 6.23 8.97
N ALA A 657 -29.40 5.32 8.45
CA ALA A 657 -27.98 5.32 8.75
C ALA A 657 -27.28 6.55 8.15
N HIS A 658 -26.28 7.05 8.89
CA HIS A 658 -25.46 8.19 8.48
C HIS A 658 -24.18 8.20 9.31
N PHE A 659 -23.01 8.40 8.70
CA PHE A 659 -21.71 8.30 9.38
C PHE A 659 -21.56 9.16 10.64
N ALA A 660 -22.22 10.34 10.69
CA ALA A 660 -22.15 11.25 11.83
C ALA A 660 -23.36 11.17 12.78
N ALA A 661 -24.57 10.91 12.24
CA ALA A 661 -25.79 11.00 13.03
C ALA A 661 -26.27 9.64 13.56
N ASN A 662 -26.16 8.57 12.78
CA ASN A 662 -26.61 7.22 13.14
C ASN A 662 -25.69 6.12 12.53
N PRO A 663 -24.40 6.06 12.91
CA PRO A 663 -23.42 5.22 12.25
C PRO A 663 -23.56 3.71 12.52
N GLN A 664 -24.25 3.34 13.59
CA GLN A 664 -24.38 1.93 14.03
C GLN A 664 -25.72 1.32 13.57
N ALA A 665 -26.53 2.04 12.78
CA ALA A 665 -27.79 1.51 12.26
C ALA A 665 -27.55 0.58 11.07
N PHE A 666 -27.88 -0.69 11.22
CA PHE A 666 -27.70 -1.71 10.20
C PHE A 666 -28.89 -2.65 10.09
N VAL A 667 -28.96 -3.36 8.97
CA VAL A 667 -29.91 -4.45 8.71
C VAL A 667 -29.15 -5.67 8.18
N ILE A 668 -29.50 -6.85 8.67
CA ILE A 668 -28.99 -8.12 8.16
C ILE A 668 -30.09 -8.88 7.46
N GLU A 669 -29.85 -9.26 6.20
CA GLU A 669 -30.77 -10.03 5.39
C GLU A 669 -30.12 -11.30 4.89
N ARG A 670 -30.91 -12.37 4.72
CA ARG A 670 -30.46 -13.60 4.09
C ARG A 670 -31.32 -13.89 2.88
N ARG A 671 -30.64 -14.22 1.77
CA ARG A 671 -31.32 -14.51 0.49
C ARG A 671 -30.60 -15.66 -0.20
N ARG A 672 -31.36 -16.47 -0.95
CA ARG A 672 -30.80 -17.37 -1.92
C ARG A 672 -30.64 -16.63 -3.24
N VAL A 673 -29.44 -16.70 -3.82
CA VAL A 673 -29.11 -16.00 -5.08
C VAL A 673 -28.35 -16.92 -6.03
N THR A 674 -28.31 -16.54 -7.30
CA THR A 674 -27.58 -17.22 -8.38
C THR A 674 -26.90 -16.17 -9.27
N ALA A 675 -26.09 -16.62 -10.23
CA ALA A 675 -25.46 -15.74 -11.23
C ALA A 675 -26.47 -14.95 -12.11
N ARG A 676 -27.77 -15.26 -12.06
CA ARG A 676 -28.81 -14.55 -12.84
C ARG A 676 -29.51 -13.45 -12.06
N ASP A 677 -29.27 -13.39 -10.77
CA ASP A 677 -29.92 -12.41 -9.89
C ASP A 677 -29.19 -11.07 -9.89
N ARG A 678 -29.87 -10.06 -9.38
CA ARG A 678 -29.33 -8.74 -9.11
C ARG A 678 -29.54 -8.37 -7.65
N LEU A 679 -28.61 -7.57 -7.13
CA LEU A 679 -28.74 -6.97 -5.80
C LEU A 679 -28.83 -5.45 -5.93
N ALA A 680 -29.97 -4.89 -5.49
CA ALA A 680 -30.12 -3.45 -5.32
C ALA A 680 -29.88 -3.11 -3.84
N LEU A 681 -28.78 -2.40 -3.56
CA LEU A 681 -28.34 -2.06 -2.21
C LEU A 681 -27.97 -0.58 -2.11
N ARG A 682 -28.24 0.00 -0.95
CA ARG A 682 -27.91 1.40 -0.65
C ARG A 682 -26.79 1.46 0.39
N ALA A 683 -25.72 2.19 0.08
CA ALA A 683 -24.78 2.71 1.04
C ALA A 683 -25.27 4.10 1.52
N ALA A 684 -25.34 4.31 2.81
CA ALA A 684 -25.68 5.59 3.41
C ALA A 684 -24.56 6.63 3.21
N PRO A 685 -24.78 7.93 3.47
CA PRO A 685 -23.70 8.90 3.55
C PRO A 685 -22.57 8.44 4.47
N GLY A 686 -21.34 8.37 3.95
CA GLY A 686 -20.17 7.81 4.64
C GLY A 686 -20.31 6.33 4.99
N GLY A 687 -21.20 5.63 4.32
CA GLY A 687 -21.61 4.28 4.64
C GLY A 687 -21.11 3.21 3.67
N GLY A 688 -21.78 2.05 3.76
CA GLY A 688 -21.43 0.90 2.95
C GLY A 688 -22.33 -0.31 3.23
N TRP A 689 -21.95 -1.40 2.60
CA TRP A 689 -22.56 -2.71 2.85
C TRP A 689 -21.55 -3.81 2.52
N ALA A 690 -21.75 -4.97 3.14
CA ALA A 690 -20.93 -6.16 2.92
C ALA A 690 -21.83 -7.38 2.70
N VAL A 691 -21.39 -8.33 1.86
CA VAL A 691 -22.12 -9.58 1.58
C VAL A 691 -21.16 -10.75 1.64
N SER A 692 -21.52 -11.80 2.37
CA SER A 692 -20.89 -13.10 2.27
C SER A 692 -21.80 -14.06 1.47
N LEU A 693 -21.21 -14.81 0.54
CA LEU A 693 -21.90 -15.70 -0.37
C LEU A 693 -21.28 -17.10 -0.28
N TYR A 694 -22.03 -18.06 0.24
CA TYR A 694 -21.59 -19.44 0.35
C TYR A 694 -22.39 -20.33 -0.60
N PRO A 695 -21.73 -21.22 -1.39
CA PRO A 695 -22.46 -22.12 -2.27
C PRO A 695 -23.33 -23.08 -1.46
N ILE A 696 -24.58 -23.23 -1.89
CA ILE A 696 -25.50 -24.22 -1.32
C ILE A 696 -25.17 -25.56 -1.97
N PRO A 697 -24.81 -26.59 -1.19
CA PRO A 697 -24.54 -27.92 -1.75
C PRO A 697 -25.73 -28.41 -2.58
N SER A 698 -25.48 -28.86 -3.82
CA SER A 698 -26.50 -29.53 -4.61
C SER A 698 -26.84 -30.86 -3.92
N VAL A 699 -28.09 -30.99 -3.49
CA VAL A 699 -28.56 -32.32 -3.02
C VAL A 699 -28.44 -33.26 -4.24
N PRO A 700 -27.70 -34.35 -4.13
CA PRO A 700 -27.68 -35.35 -5.21
C PRO A 700 -29.13 -35.75 -5.49
N ALA A 701 -29.54 -35.73 -6.75
CA ALA A 701 -30.84 -36.31 -7.13
C ALA A 701 -30.78 -37.78 -6.75
N ASP A 702 -31.38 -38.14 -5.62
CA ASP A 702 -31.49 -39.54 -5.18
C ASP A 702 -32.06 -40.34 -6.33
N GLY A 703 -31.21 -41.20 -6.86
CA GLY A 703 -31.63 -42.24 -7.81
C GLY A 703 -32.77 -43.02 -7.17
N ARG A 704 -33.93 -42.95 -7.78
CA ARG A 704 -35.11 -43.71 -7.40
C ARG A 704 -34.70 -45.14 -7.08
N GLY A 705 -34.73 -45.49 -5.82
CA GLY A 705 -34.68 -46.87 -5.37
C GLY A 705 -35.88 -47.58 -5.95
N GLY A 706 -35.67 -48.30 -7.03
CA GLY A 706 -36.67 -49.24 -7.57
C GLY A 706 -36.90 -50.35 -6.54
N VAL A 707 -38.01 -50.27 -5.84
CA VAL A 707 -38.56 -51.40 -5.12
C VAL A 707 -38.91 -52.44 -6.20
N ARG A 708 -38.10 -53.47 -6.33
CA ARG A 708 -38.55 -54.73 -6.97
C ARG A 708 -39.27 -55.56 -5.92
N GLN A 709 -40.48 -55.88 -6.23
CA GLN A 709 -41.28 -56.90 -5.54
C GLN A 709 -40.61 -58.29 -5.58
#